data_5107758df972c7cd11a6b5a8c7123e52
#
_entry.id   5107758df972c7cd11a6b5a8c7123e52
#
_cell.length_a   1.000
_cell.length_b   1.000
_cell.length_c   1.000
_cell.angle_alpha   90.00
_cell.angle_beta   90.00
_cell.angle_gamma   90.00
#
_symmetry.space_group_name_H-M   'P 1'
#
loop_
_entity.id
_entity.type
_entity.pdbx_description
1 polymer ?
#
loop_
_entity_poly.entity_id
_entity_poly.type
_entity_poly.pdbx_seq_one_letter_code
_entity_poly.pdbx_strand_id
1 'polypeptide(L)'
;MTRLMRGLLGSSSVVLLALAPLLDARADSPGISRALDALNSVHAINEVALSPDGKRLVYGRLVRGKRGGADVDVSALYLVNAQDGSGETRLTACPGAVCDEHGAVWSGDGRRIVFVTTDEKEQTQIALSAADGRGVRIITHAHGPLDTPRFSPDGKRIAFLYSVGAPRTPGPLNPLARDAGVLSSTVYEQRLAVIAAEGGEPRLLGPADLNIYEYDWSPDGRRFVVSAAHGSGDDNWWIAELDLCDAESGAVTTLAKPRLQIASPRWSGDGQRIAWIGGIMSDETITGGDVFLIAASGGDAIDVTPGLAASVHTITWNGSATHLIATEFAAGEEVLASIDVGAKSQRELWRAPEMIWANNVFGFTPGDVGISLARNGAMSAVIRQSYTSPPEVESGPPGRWRAITRINAAVRPITGPATNLYWTSDQFKVQGMLIAPPSVIPGRRYPLVVHVHGGPAGAAYPLFPASPGSYDAVLSSQGFFVLKPNPRGSYGQGEAFTQANVKDFGYGDLRDILAGVDTALKSAPVDPARLGIAGWSYGGYMTMWALTQTTRFKAAVAGAGLSDWLSYYGTNNIDTWMIPYFGASVYDDPKVYERSSPMTFIKNVHTPTLVVGGDRDAEVPITQSYEYWNALQRLGVRTEFVVYPDEGHFFFKHEDQVDVITRLVGWFDQYLEPGA
;
A
#
# COMPACT_ATOMS: atom_id res chain seq x y z
N MET A 1 -29.38 -65.59 -22.84
CA MET A 1 -30.45 -66.17 -22.00
C MET A 1 -30.93 -65.10 -21.05
N THR A 2 -31.85 -64.31 -21.40
CA THR A 2 -33.32 -64.31 -21.30
C THR A 2 -33.88 -64.35 -19.87
N ARG A 3 -34.54 -63.31 -19.51
CA ARG A 3 -35.80 -63.02 -18.80
C ARG A 3 -35.59 -62.06 -17.57
N LEU A 4 -36.09 -60.85 -17.72
CA LEU A 4 -37.40 -60.31 -17.31
C LEU A 4 -37.78 -60.49 -15.84
N MET A 5 -37.81 -59.34 -15.10
CA MET A 5 -38.98 -59.04 -14.27
C MET A 5 -39.25 -57.56 -14.15
N ARG A 6 -40.47 -57.20 -14.45
CA ARG A 6 -41.10 -55.86 -14.35
C ARG A 6 -41.55 -55.58 -12.89
N GLY A 7 -41.49 -54.28 -12.55
CA GLY A 7 -42.62 -53.69 -11.81
C GLY A 7 -42.25 -53.09 -10.43
N LEU A 8 -42.21 -51.78 -10.35
CA LEU A 8 -43.14 -50.98 -9.55
C LEU A 8 -42.75 -49.50 -9.64
N LEU A 9 -43.60 -48.75 -10.31
CA LEU A 9 -43.62 -47.29 -10.31
C LEU A 9 -44.11 -46.80 -8.95
N GLY A 10 -43.21 -46.15 -8.21
CA GLY A 10 -43.54 -45.30 -7.08
C GLY A 10 -43.25 -43.84 -7.47
N SER A 11 -44.27 -43.06 -7.69
CA SER A 11 -44.19 -41.62 -7.97
C SER A 11 -43.78 -40.86 -6.70
N SER A 12 -42.52 -40.57 -6.59
CA SER A 12 -42.01 -39.55 -5.63
C SER A 12 -41.98 -38.21 -6.33
N SER A 13 -42.92 -37.35 -5.96
CA SER A 13 -42.93 -35.94 -6.37
C SER A 13 -41.73 -35.24 -5.76
N VAL A 14 -40.69 -35.02 -6.57
CA VAL A 14 -39.58 -34.14 -6.21
C VAL A 14 -40.09 -32.70 -6.35
N VAL A 15 -40.41 -32.07 -5.25
CA VAL A 15 -40.60 -30.63 -5.19
C VAL A 15 -39.23 -29.99 -5.42
N LEU A 16 -38.94 -29.66 -6.66
CA LEU A 16 -37.85 -28.71 -6.97
C LEU A 16 -38.29 -27.32 -6.44
N LEU A 17 -37.80 -26.96 -5.25
CA LEU A 17 -37.73 -25.56 -4.87
C LEU A 17 -36.74 -24.91 -5.81
N ALA A 18 -37.25 -24.19 -6.79
CA ALA A 18 -36.47 -23.25 -7.58
C ALA A 18 -35.96 -22.16 -6.68
N LEU A 19 -34.74 -22.27 -6.18
CA LEU A 19 -33.96 -21.16 -5.68
C LEU A 19 -33.60 -20.31 -6.91
N ALA A 20 -34.46 -19.33 -7.22
CA ALA A 20 -34.15 -18.32 -8.22
C ALA A 20 -32.94 -17.50 -7.75
N PRO A 21 -32.05 -17.07 -8.67
CA PRO A 21 -30.93 -16.21 -8.34
C PRO A 21 -31.47 -14.81 -8.00
N LEU A 22 -31.60 -14.51 -6.70
CA LEU A 22 -32.03 -13.19 -6.21
C LEU A 22 -30.88 -12.16 -6.23
N LEU A 23 -29.68 -12.55 -6.65
CA LEU A 23 -28.50 -11.68 -6.62
C LEU A 23 -28.20 -10.96 -7.95
N ASP A 24 -28.65 -11.46 -9.09
CA ASP A 24 -28.37 -10.82 -10.40
C ASP A 24 -29.12 -9.49 -10.62
N ALA A 25 -30.20 -9.23 -9.90
CA ALA A 25 -31.00 -8.03 -10.15
C ALA A 25 -30.57 -6.77 -9.37
N ARG A 26 -29.68 -6.90 -8.38
CA ARG A 26 -29.17 -5.75 -7.58
C ARG A 26 -27.74 -5.33 -7.95
N ALA A 27 -26.98 -6.16 -8.64
CA ALA A 27 -25.66 -5.81 -9.17
C ALA A 27 -25.69 -4.62 -10.15
N ASP A 28 -26.82 -4.39 -10.80
CA ASP A 28 -27.05 -3.28 -11.73
C ASP A 28 -27.71 -2.05 -11.08
N SER A 29 -27.40 -1.71 -9.81
CA SER A 29 -27.89 -0.48 -9.22
C SER A 29 -27.32 0.73 -9.98
N PRO A 30 -28.18 1.55 -10.63
CA PRO A 30 -27.70 2.73 -11.37
C PRO A 30 -26.94 3.74 -10.50
N GLY A 31 -27.06 3.63 -9.19
CA GLY A 31 -26.31 4.44 -8.22
C GLY A 31 -24.85 3.98 -8.10
N ILE A 32 -24.63 2.69 -7.98
CA ILE A 32 -23.29 2.10 -7.88
C ILE A 32 -22.53 2.33 -9.19
N SER A 33 -23.14 2.02 -10.36
CA SER A 33 -22.51 2.27 -11.66
C SER A 33 -22.07 3.72 -11.83
N ARG A 34 -22.94 4.69 -11.51
CA ARG A 34 -22.56 6.12 -11.58
C ARG A 34 -21.42 6.49 -10.64
N ALA A 35 -21.37 5.90 -9.44
CA ALA A 35 -20.28 6.14 -8.51
C ALA A 35 -18.95 5.56 -9.06
N LEU A 36 -18.97 4.36 -9.59
CA LEU A 36 -17.79 3.73 -10.21
C LEU A 36 -17.32 4.51 -11.44
N ASP A 37 -18.23 4.98 -12.31
CA ASP A 37 -17.89 5.85 -13.45
C ASP A 37 -17.22 7.14 -13.00
N ALA A 38 -17.70 7.74 -11.91
CA ALA A 38 -17.10 8.95 -11.35
C ALA A 38 -15.69 8.68 -10.79
N LEU A 39 -15.46 7.57 -10.09
CA LEU A 39 -14.14 7.16 -9.61
C LEU A 39 -13.18 6.90 -10.79
N ASN A 40 -13.65 6.22 -11.83
CA ASN A 40 -12.88 5.94 -13.05
C ASN A 40 -12.53 7.21 -13.85
N SER A 41 -13.22 8.32 -13.62
CA SER A 41 -12.90 9.59 -14.27
C SER A 41 -11.72 10.34 -13.64
N VAL A 42 -11.24 9.88 -12.48
CA VAL A 42 -10.09 10.47 -11.79
C VAL A 42 -8.80 10.02 -12.45
N HIS A 43 -7.99 10.97 -12.85
CA HIS A 43 -6.64 10.68 -13.32
C HIS A 43 -5.69 10.57 -12.12
N ALA A 44 -5.31 9.36 -11.77
CA ALA A 44 -4.32 9.13 -10.73
C ALA A 44 -2.94 9.64 -11.20
N ILE A 45 -2.27 10.38 -10.33
CA ILE A 45 -0.91 10.90 -10.51
C ILE A 45 -0.04 10.13 -9.51
N ASN A 46 0.99 9.46 -9.99
CA ASN A 46 1.75 8.50 -9.19
C ASN A 46 3.18 8.95 -8.86
N GLU A 47 3.76 9.88 -9.59
CA GLU A 47 5.11 10.37 -9.31
C GLU A 47 5.35 11.80 -9.76
N VAL A 48 6.33 12.45 -9.13
CA VAL A 48 6.84 13.76 -9.50
C VAL A 48 8.34 13.86 -9.20
N ALA A 49 9.13 14.30 -10.16
CA ALA A 49 10.57 14.49 -10.05
C ALA A 49 10.98 15.89 -10.51
N LEU A 50 11.39 16.73 -9.57
CA LEU A 50 11.85 18.10 -9.82
C LEU A 50 13.31 18.09 -10.29
N SER A 51 13.63 18.87 -11.31
CA SER A 51 15.02 19.03 -11.75
C SER A 51 15.90 19.69 -10.68
N PRO A 52 17.21 19.40 -10.63
CA PRO A 52 18.12 19.95 -9.62
C PRO A 52 18.17 21.49 -9.58
N ASP A 53 17.86 22.17 -10.70
CA ASP A 53 17.77 23.64 -10.76
C ASP A 53 16.38 24.19 -10.42
N GLY A 54 15.39 23.31 -10.16
CA GLY A 54 14.02 23.67 -9.80
C GLY A 54 13.17 24.25 -10.93
N LYS A 55 13.59 24.13 -12.20
CA LYS A 55 12.90 24.77 -13.33
C LYS A 55 11.98 23.84 -14.12
N ARG A 56 12.29 22.56 -14.16
CA ARG A 56 11.52 21.55 -14.86
C ARG A 56 11.09 20.45 -13.90
N LEU A 57 10.08 19.74 -14.31
CA LEU A 57 9.50 18.68 -13.52
C LEU A 57 9.02 17.57 -14.45
N VAL A 58 9.30 16.33 -14.09
CA VAL A 58 8.64 15.15 -14.66
C VAL A 58 7.54 14.73 -13.70
N TYR A 59 6.38 14.39 -14.22
CA TYR A 59 5.33 13.72 -13.45
C TYR A 59 4.77 12.53 -14.20
N GLY A 60 4.34 11.52 -13.46
CA GLY A 60 3.67 10.32 -13.95
C GLY A 60 2.18 10.38 -13.69
N ARG A 61 1.37 9.94 -14.65
CA ARG A 61 -0.05 9.70 -14.45
C ARG A 61 -0.47 8.37 -15.06
N LEU A 62 -1.47 7.72 -14.43
CA LEU A 62 -2.05 6.53 -14.99
C LEU A 62 -2.90 6.88 -16.22
N VAL A 63 -2.72 6.11 -17.27
CA VAL A 63 -3.48 6.19 -18.52
C VAL A 63 -3.96 4.81 -18.92
N ARG A 64 -5.14 4.75 -19.53
CA ARG A 64 -5.66 3.48 -20.04
C ARG A 64 -4.84 3.02 -21.24
N GLY A 65 -4.31 1.82 -21.17
CA GLY A 65 -3.57 1.15 -22.24
C GLY A 65 -4.16 -0.23 -22.53
N LYS A 66 -3.47 -0.98 -23.38
CA LYS A 66 -3.81 -2.38 -23.66
C LYS A 66 -2.56 -3.24 -23.49
N ARG A 67 -2.71 -4.38 -22.80
CA ARG A 67 -1.68 -5.40 -22.65
C ARG A 67 -2.29 -6.75 -23.00
N GLY A 68 -1.72 -7.47 -23.98
CA GLY A 68 -2.30 -8.73 -24.43
C GLY A 68 -3.75 -8.65 -24.92
N GLY A 69 -4.24 -7.45 -25.31
CA GLY A 69 -5.62 -7.19 -25.71
C GLY A 69 -6.56 -6.75 -24.56
N ALA A 70 -6.16 -6.93 -23.31
CA ALA A 70 -6.91 -6.47 -22.13
C ALA A 70 -6.65 -4.98 -21.84
N ASP A 71 -7.64 -4.29 -21.32
CA ASP A 71 -7.48 -2.92 -20.81
C ASP A 71 -6.71 -2.95 -19.48
N VAL A 72 -5.62 -2.15 -19.41
CA VAL A 72 -4.78 -2.03 -18.24
C VAL A 72 -4.48 -0.56 -17.97
N ASP A 73 -4.29 -0.21 -16.71
CA ASP A 73 -3.74 1.10 -16.34
C ASP A 73 -2.21 1.00 -16.33
N VAL A 74 -1.56 1.92 -17.03
CA VAL A 74 -0.10 2.04 -17.11
C VAL A 74 0.32 3.46 -16.78
N SER A 75 1.50 3.61 -16.22
CA SER A 75 2.09 4.92 -15.96
C SER A 75 2.64 5.54 -17.26
N ALA A 76 2.40 6.84 -17.44
CA ALA A 76 2.94 7.63 -18.54
C ALA A 76 3.58 8.90 -18.00
N LEU A 77 4.82 9.18 -18.43
CA LEU A 77 5.61 10.30 -17.94
C LEU A 77 5.44 11.56 -18.81
N TYR A 78 5.39 12.71 -18.14
CA TYR A 78 5.26 14.03 -18.76
C TYR A 78 6.27 15.02 -18.18
N LEU A 79 6.93 15.78 -19.05
CA LEU A 79 7.86 16.83 -18.70
C LEU A 79 7.17 18.20 -18.84
N VAL A 80 7.29 19.05 -17.83
CA VAL A 80 6.67 20.40 -17.80
C VAL A 80 7.60 21.43 -17.18
N ASN A 81 7.27 22.70 -17.34
CA ASN A 81 7.84 23.81 -16.57
C ASN A 81 7.34 23.74 -15.13
N ALA A 82 8.25 23.74 -14.15
CA ALA A 82 7.92 23.62 -12.73
C ALA A 82 7.25 24.86 -12.13
N GLN A 83 7.27 26.00 -12.83
CA GLN A 83 6.65 27.24 -12.33
C GLN A 83 5.17 27.35 -12.66
N ASP A 84 4.76 26.91 -13.85
CA ASP A 84 3.41 27.17 -14.36
C ASP A 84 2.77 25.97 -15.10
N GLY A 85 3.47 24.83 -15.16
CA GLY A 85 2.99 23.63 -15.86
C GLY A 85 3.00 23.74 -17.38
N SER A 86 3.52 24.82 -17.94
CA SER A 86 3.54 25.02 -19.39
C SER A 86 4.54 24.09 -20.10
N GLY A 87 4.35 23.93 -21.40
CA GLY A 87 5.28 23.17 -22.26
C GLY A 87 5.22 21.66 -22.01
N GLU A 88 4.04 21.12 -21.62
CA GLU A 88 3.86 19.70 -21.40
C GLU A 88 4.29 18.89 -22.63
N THR A 89 5.16 17.93 -22.41
CA THR A 89 5.67 17.01 -23.42
C THR A 89 5.75 15.61 -22.85
N ARG A 90 5.23 14.62 -23.57
CA ARG A 90 5.34 13.22 -23.16
C ARG A 90 6.80 12.78 -23.22
N LEU A 91 7.29 12.21 -22.12
CA LEU A 91 8.59 11.55 -22.03
C LEU A 91 8.36 10.05 -22.23
N THR A 92 8.81 9.50 -23.37
CA THR A 92 8.50 8.11 -23.72
C THR A 92 9.61 7.44 -24.54
N ALA A 93 9.85 6.17 -24.25
CA ALA A 93 10.65 5.27 -25.08
C ALA A 93 9.82 4.59 -26.19
N CYS A 94 8.48 4.72 -26.16
CA CYS A 94 7.54 4.06 -27.07
C CYS A 94 6.70 5.09 -27.85
N PRO A 95 7.28 5.84 -28.80
CA PRO A 95 6.51 6.79 -29.58
C PRO A 95 5.45 6.05 -30.43
N GLY A 96 4.17 6.43 -30.23
CA GLY A 96 3.04 5.81 -30.94
C GLY A 96 2.41 4.59 -30.26
N ALA A 97 2.95 4.17 -29.11
CA ALA A 97 2.38 3.11 -28.28
C ALA A 97 2.17 3.60 -26.83
N VAL A 98 1.55 2.80 -26.01
CA VAL A 98 1.41 3.03 -24.55
C VAL A 98 2.26 1.98 -23.85
N CYS A 99 3.42 2.41 -23.32
CA CYS A 99 4.27 1.61 -22.44
C CYS A 99 4.07 2.02 -20.99
N ASP A 100 4.34 1.12 -20.08
CA ASP A 100 4.43 1.44 -18.66
C ASP A 100 5.76 2.14 -18.39
N GLU A 101 5.71 3.42 -18.03
CA GLU A 101 6.88 4.28 -17.86
C GLU A 101 6.81 4.98 -16.50
N HIS A 102 7.81 4.75 -15.63
CA HIS A 102 7.83 5.24 -14.25
C HIS A 102 9.26 5.38 -13.70
N GLY A 103 9.37 5.81 -12.44
CA GLY A 103 10.64 5.91 -11.73
C GLY A 103 11.59 6.96 -12.32
N ALA A 104 11.07 8.10 -12.77
CA ALA A 104 11.86 9.14 -13.40
C ALA A 104 12.80 9.84 -12.42
N VAL A 105 14.12 9.86 -12.72
CA VAL A 105 15.15 10.50 -11.90
C VAL A 105 16.05 11.37 -12.76
N TRP A 106 16.31 12.59 -12.30
CA TRP A 106 17.24 13.53 -12.92
C TRP A 106 18.69 13.19 -12.58
N SER A 107 19.59 13.33 -13.56
CA SER A 107 21.02 13.36 -13.26
C SER A 107 21.38 14.55 -12.38
N GLY A 108 22.40 14.39 -11.56
CA GLY A 108 22.82 15.44 -10.63
C GLY A 108 23.17 16.78 -11.31
N ASP A 109 23.58 16.80 -12.56
CA ASP A 109 23.84 18.01 -13.35
C ASP A 109 22.59 18.58 -14.06
N GLY A 110 21.44 17.89 -13.93
CA GLY A 110 20.16 18.27 -14.53
C GLY A 110 20.10 18.15 -16.05
N ARG A 111 21.02 17.40 -16.69
CA ARG A 111 21.10 17.30 -18.14
C ARG A 111 20.43 16.06 -18.71
N ARG A 112 20.17 15.05 -17.90
CA ARG A 112 19.59 13.78 -18.33
C ARG A 112 18.50 13.33 -17.35
N ILE A 113 17.61 12.47 -17.86
CA ILE A 113 16.57 11.81 -17.09
C ILE A 113 16.70 10.32 -17.36
N VAL A 114 16.73 9.50 -16.30
CA VAL A 114 16.61 8.04 -16.36
C VAL A 114 15.23 7.64 -15.87
N PHE A 115 14.65 6.60 -16.45
CA PHE A 115 13.34 6.07 -16.05
C PHE A 115 13.22 4.59 -16.47
N VAL A 116 12.26 3.90 -15.88
CA VAL A 116 11.88 2.54 -16.27
C VAL A 116 10.86 2.62 -17.41
N THR A 117 10.94 1.70 -18.37
CA THR A 117 9.98 1.50 -19.45
C THR A 117 9.78 0.02 -19.71
N THR A 118 8.65 -0.40 -20.27
CA THR A 118 8.49 -1.74 -20.82
C THR A 118 8.87 -1.78 -22.29
N ASP A 119 9.52 -2.86 -22.72
CA ASP A 119 9.82 -3.11 -24.13
C ASP A 119 8.64 -3.79 -24.86
N GLU A 120 8.81 -4.10 -26.16
CA GLU A 120 7.79 -4.78 -26.97
C GLU A 120 7.41 -6.19 -26.47
N LYS A 121 8.23 -6.78 -25.58
CA LYS A 121 7.99 -8.07 -24.93
C LYS A 121 7.47 -7.93 -23.51
N GLU A 122 7.08 -6.72 -23.12
CA GLU A 122 6.63 -6.38 -21.77
C GLU A 122 7.69 -6.59 -20.68
N GLN A 123 8.99 -6.63 -21.06
CA GLN A 123 10.10 -6.66 -20.11
C GLN A 123 10.45 -5.24 -19.68
N THR A 124 10.66 -5.06 -18.38
CA THR A 124 11.12 -3.77 -17.85
C THR A 124 12.56 -3.51 -18.28
N GLN A 125 12.81 -2.27 -18.71
CA GLN A 125 14.10 -1.79 -19.20
C GLN A 125 14.38 -0.40 -18.63
N ILE A 126 15.66 -0.03 -18.56
CA ILE A 126 16.07 1.35 -18.25
C ILE A 126 16.16 2.16 -19.53
N ALA A 127 15.47 3.30 -19.55
CA ALA A 127 15.57 4.30 -20.61
C ALA A 127 16.27 5.57 -20.13
N LEU A 128 16.93 6.24 -21.04
CA LEU A 128 17.66 7.49 -20.81
C LEU A 128 17.23 8.54 -21.82
N SER A 129 17.03 9.79 -21.39
CA SER A 129 16.75 10.93 -22.25
C SER A 129 17.61 12.14 -21.90
N ALA A 130 17.69 13.10 -22.83
CA ALA A 130 18.16 14.44 -22.50
C ALA A 130 17.14 15.17 -21.62
N ALA A 131 17.57 16.22 -20.94
CA ALA A 131 16.76 17.01 -20.02
C ALA A 131 15.53 17.68 -20.67
N ASP A 132 15.49 17.81 -21.99
CA ASP A 132 14.35 18.34 -22.76
C ASP A 132 13.40 17.23 -23.26
N GLY A 133 13.60 15.99 -22.82
CA GLY A 133 12.80 14.83 -23.21
C GLY A 133 13.17 14.24 -24.59
N ARG A 134 14.20 14.77 -25.25
CA ARG A 134 14.63 14.27 -26.56
C ARG A 134 15.68 13.18 -26.46
N GLY A 135 15.87 12.44 -27.55
CA GLY A 135 16.91 11.42 -27.66
C GLY A 135 16.71 10.25 -26.69
N VAL A 136 15.46 9.92 -26.43
CA VAL A 136 15.13 8.77 -25.56
C VAL A 136 15.68 7.49 -26.20
N ARG A 137 16.37 6.68 -25.39
CA ARG A 137 16.90 5.38 -25.78
C ARG A 137 16.88 4.40 -24.63
N ILE A 138 16.58 3.16 -24.90
CA ILE A 138 16.72 2.05 -23.96
C ILE A 138 18.22 1.72 -23.86
N ILE A 139 18.72 1.53 -22.63
CA ILE A 139 20.14 1.31 -22.34
C ILE A 139 20.42 -0.06 -21.74
N THR A 140 19.39 -0.88 -21.46
CA THR A 140 19.48 -2.26 -20.98
C THR A 140 18.84 -3.23 -21.94
N HIS A 141 19.15 -4.53 -21.78
CA HIS A 141 18.50 -5.66 -22.42
C HIS A 141 18.25 -6.73 -21.36
N ALA A 142 17.56 -6.33 -20.28
CA ALA A 142 17.34 -7.15 -19.11
C ALA A 142 16.26 -8.22 -19.36
N HIS A 143 16.40 -9.35 -18.66
CA HIS A 143 15.41 -10.41 -18.58
C HIS A 143 15.01 -10.59 -17.11
N GLY A 144 13.78 -10.22 -16.77
CA GLY A 144 13.24 -10.15 -15.43
C GLY A 144 13.04 -8.71 -14.96
N PRO A 145 12.27 -8.51 -13.88
CA PRO A 145 11.94 -7.18 -13.36
C PRO A 145 13.17 -6.40 -12.93
N LEU A 146 13.16 -5.11 -13.25
CA LEU A 146 14.10 -4.11 -12.74
C LEU A 146 13.35 -2.83 -12.38
N ASP A 147 13.89 -2.09 -11.39
CA ASP A 147 13.25 -0.86 -10.92
C ASP A 147 14.24 0.08 -10.20
N THR A 148 13.74 1.23 -9.74
CA THR A 148 14.43 2.24 -8.92
C THR A 148 15.76 2.72 -9.49
N PRO A 149 15.83 3.18 -10.76
CA PRO A 149 17.09 3.64 -11.34
C PRO A 149 17.58 4.93 -10.68
N ARG A 150 18.88 4.99 -10.35
CA ARG A 150 19.52 6.19 -9.78
C ARG A 150 20.89 6.45 -10.40
N PHE A 151 21.15 7.68 -10.79
CA PHE A 151 22.48 8.08 -11.23
C PHE A 151 23.49 8.04 -10.07
N SER A 152 24.72 7.64 -10.39
CA SER A 152 25.85 7.93 -9.50
C SER A 152 26.07 9.45 -9.37
N PRO A 153 26.69 9.94 -8.28
CA PRO A 153 26.90 11.38 -8.06
C PRO A 153 27.65 12.08 -9.20
N ASP A 154 28.56 11.37 -9.88
CA ASP A 154 29.30 11.88 -11.06
C ASP A 154 28.51 11.74 -12.37
N GLY A 155 27.34 11.11 -12.35
CA GLY A 155 26.44 10.91 -13.50
C GLY A 155 26.95 9.89 -14.53
N LYS A 156 28.03 9.16 -14.26
CA LYS A 156 28.63 8.23 -15.25
C LYS A 156 28.05 6.82 -15.18
N ARG A 157 27.42 6.46 -14.07
CA ARG A 157 26.78 5.16 -13.84
C ARG A 157 25.34 5.33 -13.43
N ILE A 158 24.57 4.26 -13.64
CA ILE A 158 23.19 4.14 -13.17
C ILE A 158 23.13 2.84 -12.35
N ALA A 159 22.64 2.92 -11.12
CA ALA A 159 22.30 1.76 -10.31
C ALA A 159 20.80 1.51 -10.36
N PHE A 160 20.38 0.27 -10.17
CA PHE A 160 18.97 -0.15 -10.12
C PHE A 160 18.85 -1.51 -9.43
N LEU A 161 17.66 -1.82 -8.94
CA LEU A 161 17.32 -3.15 -8.43
C LEU A 161 16.93 -4.06 -9.61
N TYR A 162 17.36 -5.34 -9.56
CA TYR A 162 17.18 -6.26 -10.67
C TYR A 162 17.05 -7.72 -10.20
N SER A 163 15.91 -8.33 -10.51
CA SER A 163 15.65 -9.76 -10.27
C SER A 163 15.84 -10.55 -11.56
N VAL A 164 17.05 -11.07 -11.76
CA VAL A 164 17.45 -11.71 -13.02
C VAL A 164 16.63 -12.95 -13.30
N GLY A 165 15.90 -12.95 -14.43
CA GLY A 165 15.11 -14.08 -14.91
C GLY A 165 13.87 -14.38 -14.08
N ALA A 166 13.51 -13.54 -13.12
CA ALA A 166 12.31 -13.72 -12.32
C ALA A 166 11.06 -13.61 -13.21
N PRO A 167 10.08 -14.51 -13.01
CA PRO A 167 8.86 -14.54 -13.82
C PRO A 167 7.82 -13.49 -13.41
N ARG A 168 8.01 -12.84 -12.26
CA ARG A 168 7.13 -11.81 -11.71
C ARG A 168 7.94 -10.70 -11.03
N THR A 169 7.30 -9.56 -10.86
CA THR A 169 7.84 -8.48 -10.01
C THR A 169 7.95 -9.00 -8.55
N PRO A 170 9.05 -8.72 -7.84
CA PRO A 170 9.18 -9.00 -6.41
C PRO A 170 8.09 -8.33 -5.58
N GLY A 171 7.86 -8.85 -4.39
CA GLY A 171 6.91 -8.35 -3.40
C GLY A 171 5.71 -9.27 -3.18
N PRO A 172 5.27 -9.43 -1.92
CA PRO A 172 4.23 -10.40 -1.54
C PRO A 172 2.83 -10.00 -2.04
N LEU A 173 2.62 -8.73 -2.39
CA LEU A 173 1.34 -8.22 -2.88
C LEU A 173 1.04 -8.62 -4.34
N ASN A 174 2.07 -9.01 -5.09
CA ASN A 174 1.92 -9.48 -6.47
C ASN A 174 1.44 -10.93 -6.51
N PRO A 175 0.59 -11.31 -7.51
CA PRO A 175 0.11 -12.68 -7.64
C PRO A 175 1.25 -13.70 -7.74
N LEU A 176 1.10 -14.83 -7.05
CA LEU A 176 2.05 -15.95 -7.15
C LEU A 176 2.20 -16.44 -8.59
N ALA A 177 3.41 -16.86 -8.97
CA ALA A 177 3.64 -17.53 -10.24
C ALA A 177 2.90 -18.88 -10.33
N ARG A 178 2.50 -19.30 -11.52
CA ARG A 178 1.90 -20.63 -11.77
C ARG A 178 2.99 -21.66 -11.95
N ASP A 179 3.54 -22.12 -10.85
CA ASP A 179 4.58 -23.12 -10.88
C ASP A 179 4.02 -24.53 -10.69
N ALA A 180 4.60 -25.49 -11.45
CA ALA A 180 4.36 -26.90 -11.25
C ALA A 180 5.67 -27.59 -10.92
N GLY A 181 5.67 -28.41 -9.88
CA GLY A 181 6.86 -29.18 -9.50
C GLY A 181 7.32 -28.92 -8.06
N VAL A 182 8.63 -28.78 -7.87
CA VAL A 182 9.22 -28.56 -6.54
C VAL A 182 9.14 -27.06 -6.21
N LEU A 183 8.41 -26.72 -5.16
CA LEU A 183 8.37 -25.36 -4.65
C LEU A 183 9.73 -24.93 -4.12
N SER A 184 10.06 -23.66 -4.29
CA SER A 184 11.32 -23.06 -3.81
C SER A 184 12.60 -23.66 -4.41
N SER A 185 12.51 -24.37 -5.55
CA SER A 185 13.70 -24.89 -6.23
C SER A 185 14.58 -23.79 -6.83
N THR A 186 14.00 -22.59 -7.07
CA THR A 186 14.72 -21.42 -7.59
C THR A 186 14.25 -20.19 -6.82
N VAL A 187 15.20 -19.50 -6.19
CA VAL A 187 14.99 -18.19 -5.56
C VAL A 187 15.54 -17.12 -6.49
N TYR A 188 14.74 -16.11 -6.78
CA TYR A 188 15.10 -14.98 -7.63
C TYR A 188 15.37 -13.76 -6.76
N GLU A 189 16.59 -13.66 -6.23
CA GLU A 189 16.97 -12.54 -5.39
C GLU A 189 16.95 -11.21 -6.14
N GLN A 190 16.38 -10.18 -5.52
CA GLN A 190 16.48 -8.81 -6.02
C GLN A 190 17.87 -8.27 -5.72
N ARG A 191 18.66 -8.03 -6.74
CA ARG A 191 20.07 -7.66 -6.66
C ARG A 191 20.28 -6.19 -7.00
N LEU A 192 21.26 -5.56 -6.38
CA LEU A 192 21.75 -4.26 -6.84
C LEU A 192 22.58 -4.46 -8.12
N ALA A 193 22.22 -3.75 -9.17
CA ALA A 193 22.92 -3.74 -10.44
C ALA A 193 23.47 -2.35 -10.76
N VAL A 194 24.58 -2.28 -11.47
CA VAL A 194 25.19 -1.04 -11.96
C VAL A 194 25.53 -1.17 -13.44
N ILE A 195 25.18 -0.16 -14.21
CA ILE A 195 25.49 -0.03 -15.64
C ILE A 195 26.15 1.31 -15.92
N ALA A 196 26.97 1.40 -16.98
CA ALA A 196 27.43 2.70 -17.47
C ALA A 196 26.23 3.52 -17.98
N ALA A 197 26.21 4.84 -17.76
CA ALA A 197 25.13 5.70 -18.22
C ALA A 197 24.97 5.72 -19.76
N GLU A 198 26.01 5.28 -20.49
CA GLU A 198 25.97 5.12 -21.95
C GLU A 198 25.33 3.76 -22.37
N GLY A 199 25.04 2.86 -21.45
CA GLY A 199 24.52 1.51 -21.68
C GLY A 199 25.60 0.44 -21.63
N GLY A 200 25.20 -0.82 -21.81
CA GLY A 200 26.05 -1.99 -21.77
C GLY A 200 25.44 -3.12 -20.95
N GLU A 201 26.26 -4.05 -20.47
CA GLU A 201 25.80 -5.15 -19.62
C GLU A 201 25.75 -4.72 -18.16
N PRO A 202 24.64 -4.93 -17.45
CA PRO A 202 24.55 -4.69 -16.00
C PRO A 202 25.50 -5.57 -15.21
N ARG A 203 26.20 -5.00 -14.25
CA ARG A 203 27.03 -5.73 -13.30
C ARG A 203 26.29 -5.83 -11.97
N LEU A 204 26.02 -7.05 -11.52
CA LEU A 204 25.41 -7.32 -10.22
C LEU A 204 26.41 -7.13 -9.10
N LEU A 205 25.97 -6.57 -7.98
CA LEU A 205 26.76 -6.35 -6.77
C LEU A 205 26.26 -7.24 -5.62
N GLY A 206 27.15 -7.49 -4.68
CA GLY A 206 26.88 -8.30 -3.48
C GLY A 206 26.89 -9.81 -3.73
N PRO A 207 26.78 -10.62 -2.68
CA PRO A 207 26.61 -12.07 -2.73
C PRO A 207 25.37 -12.49 -3.51
N ALA A 208 25.37 -13.68 -4.10
CA ALA A 208 24.28 -14.14 -4.96
C ALA A 208 22.96 -14.40 -4.18
N ASP A 209 23.08 -14.72 -2.91
CA ASP A 209 22.01 -15.03 -1.96
C ASP A 209 21.59 -13.81 -1.11
N LEU A 210 22.03 -12.60 -1.47
CA LEU A 210 21.65 -11.36 -0.79
C LEU A 210 20.54 -10.68 -1.57
N ASN A 211 19.35 -10.61 -0.96
CA ASN A 211 18.24 -9.81 -1.46
C ASN A 211 18.37 -8.37 -0.95
N ILE A 212 18.30 -7.39 -1.86
CA ILE A 212 18.43 -5.97 -1.54
C ILE A 212 17.08 -5.31 -1.79
N TYR A 213 16.51 -4.72 -0.76
CA TYR A 213 15.18 -4.08 -0.81
C TYR A 213 15.27 -2.61 -1.18
N GLU A 214 16.23 -1.89 -0.58
CA GLU A 214 16.45 -0.47 -0.85
C GLU A 214 17.92 -0.13 -0.91
N TYR A 215 18.27 0.98 -1.58
CA TYR A 215 19.65 1.45 -1.63
C TYR A 215 19.76 2.97 -1.79
N ASP A 216 20.91 3.52 -1.41
CA ASP A 216 21.31 4.89 -1.72
C ASP A 216 22.80 5.00 -1.99
N TRP A 217 23.18 5.86 -2.95
CA TRP A 217 24.58 6.13 -3.27
C TRP A 217 25.28 6.95 -2.18
N SER A 218 26.51 6.58 -1.81
CA SER A 218 27.39 7.50 -1.09
C SER A 218 27.73 8.71 -1.96
N PRO A 219 27.90 9.92 -1.38
CA PRO A 219 28.17 11.13 -2.16
C PRO A 219 29.43 11.10 -3.01
N ASP A 220 30.40 10.24 -2.65
CA ASP A 220 31.64 10.03 -3.42
C ASP A 220 31.48 8.98 -4.54
N GLY A 221 30.31 8.31 -4.61
CA GLY A 221 30.00 7.28 -5.59
C GLY A 221 30.79 5.98 -5.45
N ARG A 222 31.41 5.73 -4.26
CA ARG A 222 32.22 4.54 -4.02
C ARG A 222 31.48 3.42 -3.31
N ARG A 223 30.40 3.74 -2.62
CA ARG A 223 29.65 2.77 -1.82
C ARG A 223 28.15 3.01 -1.99
N PHE A 224 27.40 2.01 -1.58
CA PHE A 224 25.97 2.11 -1.32
C PHE A 224 25.70 1.81 0.15
N VAL A 225 24.69 2.43 0.71
CA VAL A 225 23.95 1.87 1.83
C VAL A 225 22.79 1.08 1.27
N VAL A 226 22.50 -0.08 1.85
CA VAL A 226 21.41 -0.96 1.43
C VAL A 226 20.66 -1.48 2.64
N SER A 227 19.37 -1.69 2.53
CA SER A 227 18.62 -2.62 3.38
C SER A 227 18.59 -3.97 2.68
N ALA A 228 19.05 -5.01 3.36
CA ALA A 228 19.26 -6.31 2.72
C ALA A 228 19.11 -7.46 3.71
N ALA A 229 18.76 -8.65 3.19
CA ALA A 229 18.78 -9.89 3.94
C ALA A 229 19.27 -11.04 3.07
N HIS A 230 19.85 -12.06 3.69
CA HIS A 230 20.17 -13.33 3.06
C HIS A 230 18.97 -14.26 3.06
N GLY A 231 18.80 -15.05 2.00
CA GLY A 231 17.86 -16.17 1.95
C GLY A 231 16.74 -16.07 0.94
N SER A 232 15.51 -15.84 1.28
CA SER A 232 14.35 -16.13 0.45
C SER A 232 13.58 -14.91 -0.05
N GLY A 233 14.27 -13.92 -0.61
CA GLY A 233 13.56 -12.86 -1.32
C GLY A 233 12.53 -12.10 -0.48
N ASP A 234 11.26 -12.19 -0.84
CA ASP A 234 10.17 -11.40 -0.26
C ASP A 234 10.01 -11.58 1.26
N ASP A 235 10.27 -12.77 1.81
CA ASP A 235 9.99 -13.10 3.21
C ASP A 235 10.95 -12.46 4.22
N ASN A 236 12.15 -12.10 3.82
CA ASN A 236 13.22 -11.67 4.74
C ASN A 236 13.34 -10.15 4.91
N TRP A 237 12.44 -9.35 4.33
CA TRP A 237 12.46 -7.90 4.52
C TRP A 237 12.36 -7.50 6.01
N TRP A 238 11.55 -8.21 6.80
CA TRP A 238 11.34 -7.91 8.23
C TRP A 238 12.55 -8.17 9.12
N ILE A 239 13.55 -8.91 8.61
CA ILE A 239 14.82 -9.17 9.29
C ILE A 239 16.01 -8.53 8.57
N ALA A 240 15.75 -7.61 7.65
CA ALA A 240 16.80 -6.93 6.88
C ALA A 240 17.76 -6.17 7.79
N GLU A 241 19.04 -6.20 7.40
CA GLU A 241 20.12 -5.46 8.03
C GLU A 241 20.46 -4.21 7.22
N LEU A 242 21.14 -3.26 7.85
CA LEU A 242 21.69 -2.09 7.18
C LEU A 242 23.14 -2.39 6.80
N ASP A 243 23.41 -2.50 5.50
CA ASP A 243 24.71 -2.89 4.98
C ASP A 243 25.36 -1.78 4.14
N LEU A 244 26.68 -1.81 4.03
CA LEU A 244 27.45 -1.06 3.06
C LEU A 244 27.93 -1.99 1.95
N CYS A 245 27.63 -1.63 0.69
CA CYS A 245 28.11 -2.35 -0.49
C CYS A 245 29.11 -1.49 -1.25
N ASP A 246 30.30 -2.03 -1.51
CA ASP A 246 31.33 -1.34 -2.31
C ASP A 246 30.92 -1.34 -3.80
N ALA A 247 30.91 -0.17 -4.42
CA ALA A 247 30.41 0.01 -5.78
C ALA A 247 31.32 -0.56 -6.86
N GLU A 248 32.59 -0.90 -6.56
CA GLU A 248 33.54 -1.49 -7.51
C GLU A 248 33.67 -2.99 -7.33
N SER A 249 33.94 -3.46 -6.12
CA SER A 249 34.14 -4.87 -5.82
C SER A 249 32.85 -5.66 -5.57
N GLY A 250 31.76 -4.97 -5.16
CA GLY A 250 30.54 -5.59 -4.66
C GLY A 250 30.68 -6.19 -3.26
N ALA A 251 31.76 -5.91 -2.55
CA ALA A 251 31.94 -6.40 -1.17
C ALA A 251 30.88 -5.76 -0.25
N VAL A 252 30.23 -6.59 0.56
CA VAL A 252 29.20 -6.16 1.50
C VAL A 252 29.73 -6.26 2.93
N THR A 253 29.42 -5.26 3.74
CA THR A 253 29.79 -5.21 5.17
C THR A 253 28.60 -4.69 5.97
N THR A 254 28.16 -5.44 6.96
CA THR A 254 27.07 -5.04 7.83
C THR A 254 27.46 -3.82 8.66
N LEU A 255 26.67 -2.76 8.56
CA LEU A 255 26.82 -1.51 9.32
C LEU A 255 26.02 -1.56 10.62
N ALA A 256 24.79 -2.07 10.58
CA ALA A 256 23.93 -2.21 11.74
C ALA A 256 22.90 -3.33 11.57
N LYS A 257 22.50 -3.91 12.72
CA LYS A 257 21.43 -4.91 12.83
C LYS A 257 20.32 -4.36 13.71
N PRO A 258 19.42 -3.53 13.17
CA PRO A 258 18.31 -2.96 13.93
C PRO A 258 17.38 -4.06 14.47
N ARG A 259 16.77 -3.81 15.61
CA ARG A 259 15.83 -4.75 16.23
C ARG A 259 14.46 -4.76 15.55
N LEU A 260 14.08 -3.64 14.94
CA LEU A 260 12.83 -3.44 14.20
C LEU A 260 13.13 -3.23 12.72
N GLN A 261 12.09 -3.21 11.92
CA GLN A 261 12.17 -3.03 10.48
C GLN A 261 12.82 -1.70 10.13
N ILE A 262 13.45 -1.66 8.97
CA ILE A 262 14.18 -0.50 8.46
C ILE A 262 13.67 -0.13 7.07
N ALA A 263 13.56 1.17 6.83
CA ALA A 263 13.19 1.70 5.52
C ALA A 263 13.91 3.02 5.23
N SER A 264 13.98 3.38 3.97
CA SER A 264 14.52 4.66 3.50
C SER A 264 15.93 4.99 3.98
N PRO A 265 16.93 4.12 3.83
CA PRO A 265 18.31 4.43 4.18
C PRO A 265 18.85 5.53 3.26
N ARG A 266 19.44 6.59 3.86
CA ARG A 266 19.89 7.80 3.13
C ARG A 266 21.24 8.29 3.61
N TRP A 267 22.18 8.44 2.70
CA TRP A 267 23.48 9.06 2.97
C TRP A 267 23.36 10.57 3.20
N SER A 268 24.02 11.08 4.24
CA SER A 268 24.22 12.52 4.38
C SER A 268 25.11 13.07 3.26
N GLY A 269 24.89 14.32 2.85
CA GLY A 269 25.62 14.93 1.75
C GLY A 269 27.14 15.06 1.96
N ASP A 270 27.63 15.00 3.22
CA ASP A 270 29.05 14.98 3.58
C ASP A 270 29.65 13.55 3.62
N GLY A 271 28.81 12.52 3.42
CA GLY A 271 29.23 11.11 3.43
C GLY A 271 29.65 10.57 4.80
N GLN A 272 29.37 11.30 5.90
CA GLN A 272 29.79 10.90 7.24
C GLN A 272 28.73 10.09 7.98
N ARG A 273 27.46 10.19 7.60
CA ARG A 273 26.33 9.61 8.33
C ARG A 273 25.30 8.99 7.39
N ILE A 274 24.55 8.05 7.94
CA ILE A 274 23.42 7.42 7.30
C ILE A 274 22.21 7.57 8.21
N ALA A 275 21.10 8.03 7.65
CA ALA A 275 19.79 8.07 8.31
C ALA A 275 18.89 7.00 7.75
N TRP A 276 17.98 6.45 8.56
CA TRP A 276 16.91 5.56 8.13
C TRP A 276 15.68 5.73 9.02
N ILE A 277 14.54 5.21 8.56
CA ILE A 277 13.32 5.09 9.37
C ILE A 277 13.34 3.69 9.99
N GLY A 278 13.12 3.62 11.30
CA GLY A 278 13.04 2.38 12.05
C GLY A 278 11.81 2.33 12.92
N GLY A 279 11.07 1.22 12.85
CA GLY A 279 9.84 1.04 13.60
C GLY A 279 9.27 -0.36 13.42
N ILE A 280 8.17 -0.66 14.11
CA ILE A 280 7.43 -1.88 13.83
C ILE A 280 6.59 -1.66 12.57
N MET A 281 6.87 -2.42 11.53
CA MET A 281 6.18 -2.35 10.23
C MET A 281 5.62 -3.73 9.89
N SER A 282 4.41 -3.78 9.38
CA SER A 282 3.77 -5.04 8.97
C SER A 282 3.96 -5.34 7.49
N ASP A 283 4.21 -4.32 6.68
CA ASP A 283 4.30 -4.42 5.23
C ASP A 283 5.53 -3.69 4.69
N GLU A 284 6.20 -4.29 3.72
CA GLU A 284 7.38 -3.72 3.06
C GLU A 284 7.09 -2.34 2.42
N THR A 285 5.87 -2.14 1.95
CA THR A 285 5.48 -0.95 1.19
C THR A 285 4.84 0.15 2.04
N ILE A 286 4.65 -0.08 3.35
CA ILE A 286 3.99 0.87 4.26
C ILE A 286 4.94 1.21 5.40
N THR A 287 5.72 2.26 5.20
CA THR A 287 6.75 2.72 6.13
C THR A 287 6.17 3.60 7.24
N GLY A 288 6.63 3.40 8.46
CA GLY A 288 6.38 4.28 9.61
C GLY A 288 7.31 3.99 10.77
N GLY A 289 7.65 5.01 11.53
CA GLY A 289 8.53 4.86 12.69
C GLY A 289 9.22 6.14 13.09
N ASP A 290 10.32 5.99 13.85
CA ASP A 290 11.24 7.06 14.24
C ASP A 290 12.44 7.14 13.29
N VAL A 291 13.13 8.27 13.28
CA VAL A 291 14.35 8.48 12.47
C VAL A 291 15.59 8.12 13.28
N PHE A 292 16.38 7.22 12.71
CA PHE A 292 17.67 6.81 13.28
C PHE A 292 18.84 7.33 12.47
N LEU A 293 19.98 7.50 13.13
CA LEU A 293 21.23 7.98 12.54
C LEU A 293 22.42 7.16 13.04
N ILE A 294 23.32 6.80 12.12
CA ILE A 294 24.57 6.12 12.42
C ILE A 294 25.74 6.77 11.68
N ALA A 295 26.95 6.73 12.25
CA ALA A 295 28.15 7.11 11.50
C ALA A 295 28.42 6.12 10.36
N ALA A 296 28.87 6.60 9.20
CA ALA A 296 29.23 5.74 8.07
C ALA A 296 30.43 4.83 8.33
N SER A 297 31.16 5.05 9.43
CA SER A 297 32.22 4.19 9.95
C SER A 297 31.74 3.12 10.92
N GLY A 298 30.44 3.07 11.21
CA GLY A 298 29.84 2.19 12.24
C GLY A 298 29.79 2.83 13.61
N GLY A 299 29.36 2.07 14.60
CA GLY A 299 29.12 2.48 15.96
C GLY A 299 27.65 2.34 16.36
N ASP A 300 27.26 2.99 17.45
CA ASP A 300 25.88 2.92 17.94
C ASP A 300 24.96 3.83 17.13
N ALA A 301 23.82 3.30 16.74
CA ALA A 301 22.73 4.08 16.15
C ALA A 301 22.04 4.93 17.21
N ILE A 302 21.65 6.13 16.85
CA ILE A 302 20.91 7.05 17.71
C ILE A 302 19.55 7.37 17.13
N ASP A 303 18.52 7.35 17.97
CA ASP A 303 17.21 7.88 17.65
C ASP A 303 17.26 9.42 17.71
N VAL A 304 16.87 10.08 16.61
CA VAL A 304 16.86 11.54 16.50
C VAL A 304 15.47 12.16 16.64
N THR A 305 14.42 11.32 16.73
CA THR A 305 13.02 11.71 16.95
C THR A 305 12.37 11.03 18.17
N PRO A 306 13.06 10.87 19.30
CA PRO A 306 12.56 10.06 20.41
C PRO A 306 11.26 10.62 20.98
N GLY A 307 10.23 9.75 21.04
CA GLY A 307 8.92 10.09 21.59
C GLY A 307 8.08 10.99 20.68
N LEU A 308 8.37 11.02 19.40
CA LEU A 308 7.55 11.70 18.40
C LEU A 308 6.12 11.14 18.42
N ALA A 309 5.11 12.04 18.54
CA ALA A 309 3.68 11.67 18.49
C ALA A 309 3.15 11.64 17.05
N ALA A 310 3.94 11.12 16.13
CA ALA A 310 3.66 10.94 14.72
C ALA A 310 4.43 9.70 14.22
N SER A 311 4.16 9.24 13.02
CA SER A 311 4.95 8.22 12.34
C SER A 311 5.60 8.83 11.10
N VAL A 312 6.93 8.83 11.06
CA VAL A 312 7.69 9.29 9.89
C VAL A 312 7.59 8.23 8.80
N HIS A 313 7.24 8.63 7.58
CA HIS A 313 7.14 7.68 6.46
C HIS A 313 8.09 7.97 5.30
N THR A 314 8.65 9.17 5.19
CA THR A 314 9.76 9.43 4.28
C THR A 314 10.77 10.39 4.86
N ILE A 315 12.04 10.25 4.47
CA ILE A 315 13.10 11.18 4.82
C ILE A 315 13.98 11.51 3.61
N THR A 316 14.46 12.75 3.55
CA THR A 316 15.47 13.18 2.59
C THR A 316 16.36 14.28 3.18
N TRP A 317 17.65 14.28 2.85
CA TRP A 317 18.53 15.37 3.25
C TRP A 317 18.23 16.62 2.43
N ASN A 318 18.13 17.79 3.09
CA ASN A 318 17.79 19.07 2.45
C ASN A 318 18.97 19.77 1.75
N GLY A 319 19.98 19.03 1.32
CA GLY A 319 21.23 19.55 0.76
C GLY A 319 22.26 19.93 1.83
N SER A 320 21.95 19.77 3.12
CA SER A 320 22.88 19.91 4.23
C SER A 320 23.10 18.55 4.90
N ALA A 321 24.19 18.44 5.67
CA ALA A 321 24.45 17.23 6.46
C ALA A 321 23.84 17.29 7.88
N THR A 322 23.04 18.32 8.20
CA THR A 322 22.51 18.56 9.55
C THR A 322 21.00 18.53 9.64
N HIS A 323 20.30 18.63 8.50
CA HIS A 323 18.83 18.66 8.50
C HIS A 323 18.26 17.66 7.50
N LEU A 324 17.27 16.88 7.96
CA LEU A 324 16.39 16.08 7.13
C LEU A 324 15.07 16.83 6.91
N ILE A 325 14.47 16.62 5.75
CA ILE A 325 13.05 16.87 5.52
C ILE A 325 12.36 15.54 5.66
N ALA A 326 11.32 15.50 6.47
CA ALA A 326 10.49 14.33 6.72
C ALA A 326 9.03 14.62 6.35
N THR A 327 8.34 13.61 5.85
CA THR A 327 6.88 13.57 5.86
C THR A 327 6.44 12.61 6.96
N GLU A 328 5.40 13.02 7.69
CA GLU A 328 4.93 12.35 8.89
C GLU A 328 3.42 12.31 8.91
N PHE A 329 2.84 11.19 9.31
CA PHE A 329 1.42 11.13 9.61
C PHE A 329 1.20 11.36 11.10
N ALA A 330 0.34 12.31 11.45
CA ALA A 330 0.09 12.74 12.83
C ALA A 330 -1.41 12.93 13.09
N ALA A 331 -2.05 11.96 13.74
CA ALA A 331 -3.44 12.01 14.19
C ALA A 331 -4.46 12.43 13.09
N GLY A 332 -4.31 11.88 11.89
CA GLY A 332 -5.21 12.12 10.74
C GLY A 332 -4.79 13.28 9.85
N GLU A 333 -3.60 13.84 10.05
CA GLU A 333 -3.01 14.91 9.25
C GLU A 333 -1.63 14.53 8.76
N GLU A 334 -1.27 14.98 7.58
CA GLU A 334 0.08 14.93 7.05
C GLU A 334 0.88 16.14 7.52
N VAL A 335 2.12 15.91 7.90
CA VAL A 335 3.07 16.92 8.35
C VAL A 335 4.31 16.88 7.47
N LEU A 336 4.74 18.03 6.97
CA LEU A 336 6.10 18.23 6.46
C LEU A 336 6.93 18.87 7.55
N ALA A 337 8.00 18.22 7.95
CA ALA A 337 8.89 18.69 9.00
C ALA A 337 10.36 18.82 8.56
N SER A 338 11.09 19.69 9.20
CA SER A 338 12.55 19.75 9.13
C SER A 338 13.14 19.29 10.45
N ILE A 339 13.92 18.23 10.44
CA ILE A 339 14.56 17.61 11.61
C ILE A 339 16.02 18.04 11.67
N ASP A 340 16.43 18.73 12.76
CA ASP A 340 17.84 18.97 13.09
C ASP A 340 18.37 17.71 13.80
N VAL A 341 19.20 16.93 13.10
CA VAL A 341 19.69 15.66 13.62
C VAL A 341 20.69 15.82 14.77
N GLY A 342 21.36 16.98 14.89
CA GLY A 342 22.28 17.28 15.98
C GLY A 342 21.55 17.73 17.24
N ALA A 343 20.56 18.60 17.10
CA ALA A 343 19.75 19.09 18.21
C ALA A 343 18.64 18.12 18.62
N LYS A 344 18.37 17.07 17.83
CA LYS A 344 17.23 16.13 17.99
C LYS A 344 15.91 16.89 18.14
N SER A 345 15.70 17.86 17.29
CA SER A 345 14.52 18.72 17.31
C SER A 345 13.93 18.85 15.91
N GLN A 346 12.61 19.04 15.85
CA GLN A 346 11.94 19.25 14.59
C GLN A 346 11.20 20.58 14.56
N ARG A 347 11.06 21.10 13.35
CA ARG A 347 10.25 22.27 13.03
C ARG A 347 9.29 21.92 11.92
N GLU A 348 8.01 22.03 12.22
CA GLU A 348 6.94 21.87 11.25
C GLU A 348 7.03 22.96 10.16
N LEU A 349 6.95 22.55 8.89
CA LEU A 349 6.95 23.42 7.74
C LEU A 349 5.54 23.60 7.19
N TRP A 350 4.73 22.53 7.29
CA TRP A 350 3.34 22.50 6.82
C TRP A 350 2.60 21.35 7.53
N ARG A 351 1.27 21.51 7.69
CA ARG A 351 0.37 20.50 8.23
C ARG A 351 -1.02 20.70 7.65
N ALA A 352 -1.69 19.61 7.26
CA ALA A 352 -3.11 19.62 6.84
C ALA A 352 -3.73 18.21 6.92
N PRO A 353 -5.08 18.11 6.96
CA PRO A 353 -5.81 16.84 6.75
C PRO A 353 -5.84 16.46 5.26
N GLU A 354 -4.68 16.37 4.68
CA GLU A 354 -4.39 16.12 3.27
C GLU A 354 -3.20 15.16 3.18
N MET A 355 -2.86 14.68 2.00
CA MET A 355 -1.66 13.89 1.76
C MET A 355 -0.79 14.56 0.71
N ILE A 356 0.51 14.46 0.91
CA ILE A 356 1.53 14.84 -0.08
C ILE A 356 2.50 13.67 -0.31
N TRP A 357 2.93 13.50 -1.55
CA TRP A 357 4.05 12.60 -1.90
C TRP A 357 4.69 13.05 -3.22
N ALA A 358 5.88 12.52 -3.50
CA ALA A 358 6.59 12.78 -4.75
C ALA A 358 6.70 11.52 -5.62
N ASN A 359 6.70 10.34 -5.05
CA ASN A 359 6.48 9.09 -5.76
C ASN A 359 5.49 8.24 -4.96
N ASN A 360 4.99 7.19 -5.55
CA ASN A 360 3.83 6.47 -5.05
C ASN A 360 4.04 5.89 -3.64
N VAL A 361 3.46 6.55 -2.64
CA VAL A 361 3.51 6.15 -1.21
C VAL A 361 2.82 4.81 -0.95
N PHE A 362 1.97 4.34 -1.86
CA PHE A 362 1.23 3.07 -1.77
C PHE A 362 1.63 2.07 -2.84
N GLY A 363 2.64 2.36 -3.62
CA GLY A 363 3.12 1.46 -4.65
C GLY A 363 4.42 0.85 -4.17
N PHE A 364 4.49 -0.30 -4.02
CA PHE A 364 5.37 -1.42 -4.21
C PHE A 364 6.81 -1.09 -4.68
N THR A 365 7.30 0.14 -4.54
CA THR A 365 8.64 0.56 -4.95
C THR A 365 9.45 1.00 -3.74
N PRO A 366 10.52 0.29 -3.40
CA PRO A 366 11.45 0.73 -2.38
C PRO A 366 12.01 2.13 -2.69
N GLY A 367 12.16 2.97 -1.67
CA GLY A 367 12.79 4.28 -1.80
C GLY A 367 11.83 5.45 -2.01
N ASP A 368 10.63 5.36 -1.49
CA ASP A 368 9.62 6.42 -1.52
C ASP A 368 10.15 7.77 -1.07
N VAL A 369 9.72 8.81 -1.79
CA VAL A 369 10.11 10.20 -1.54
C VAL A 369 8.83 11.02 -1.31
N GLY A 370 8.68 11.57 -0.10
CA GLY A 370 7.50 12.38 0.24
C GLY A 370 7.51 13.74 -0.45
N ILE A 371 8.69 14.25 -0.81
CA ILE A 371 8.86 15.54 -1.47
C ILE A 371 10.05 15.53 -2.41
N SER A 372 9.87 15.96 -3.65
CA SER A 372 10.97 16.14 -4.60
C SER A 372 11.59 17.53 -4.45
N LEU A 373 12.88 17.59 -4.11
CA LEU A 373 13.61 18.83 -3.81
C LEU A 373 14.55 19.23 -4.94
N ALA A 374 14.61 20.53 -5.25
CA ALA A 374 15.74 21.08 -5.96
C ALA A 374 17.01 20.97 -5.11
N ARG A 375 18.20 20.96 -5.76
CA ARG A 375 19.50 20.73 -5.08
C ARG A 375 19.76 21.67 -3.88
N ASN A 376 19.31 22.92 -3.98
CA ASN A 376 19.49 23.92 -2.91
C ASN A 376 18.38 23.90 -1.85
N GLY A 377 17.42 23.00 -1.94
CA GLY A 377 16.27 22.90 -1.04
C GLY A 377 15.27 24.06 -1.12
N ALA A 378 15.48 25.04 -2.01
CA ALA A 378 14.65 26.26 -2.09
C ALA A 378 13.31 26.03 -2.80
N MET A 379 13.24 25.05 -3.69
CA MET A 379 12.06 24.65 -4.45
C MET A 379 11.80 23.17 -4.25
N SER A 380 10.53 22.81 -4.32
CA SER A 380 10.06 21.44 -4.19
C SER A 380 8.85 21.20 -5.09
N ALA A 381 8.53 19.94 -5.30
CA ALA A 381 7.31 19.50 -5.95
C ALA A 381 6.71 18.30 -5.21
N VAL A 382 5.38 18.26 -5.20
CA VAL A 382 4.58 17.22 -4.56
C VAL A 382 3.35 16.92 -5.40
N ILE A 383 2.79 15.74 -5.23
CA ILE A 383 1.40 15.45 -5.54
C ILE A 383 0.63 15.71 -4.26
N ARG A 384 -0.41 16.53 -4.33
CA ARG A 384 -1.24 16.89 -3.17
C ARG A 384 -2.68 16.54 -3.41
N GLN A 385 -3.32 15.96 -2.40
CA GLN A 385 -4.73 15.61 -2.41
C GLN A 385 -5.32 15.55 -1.01
N SER A 386 -6.63 15.49 -0.93
CA SER A 386 -7.36 15.15 0.29
C SER A 386 -8.52 14.22 -0.05
N TYR A 387 -9.26 13.75 0.96
CA TYR A 387 -10.43 12.92 0.70
C TYR A 387 -11.50 13.61 -0.18
N THR A 388 -11.51 14.94 -0.25
CA THR A 388 -12.46 15.73 -1.05
C THR A 388 -11.82 16.54 -2.16
N SER A 389 -10.48 16.53 -2.28
CA SER A 389 -9.75 17.26 -3.32
C SER A 389 -8.91 16.26 -4.12
N PRO A 390 -9.15 16.11 -5.43
CA PRO A 390 -8.44 15.15 -6.26
C PRO A 390 -6.95 15.51 -6.41
N PRO A 391 -6.08 14.53 -6.76
CA PRO A 391 -4.65 14.75 -6.86
C PRO A 391 -4.30 15.74 -7.97
N GLU A 392 -3.40 16.68 -7.64
CA GLU A 392 -2.76 17.58 -8.60
C GLU A 392 -1.27 17.72 -8.27
N VAL A 393 -0.47 18.00 -9.28
CA VAL A 393 0.95 18.33 -9.08
C VAL A 393 1.07 19.77 -8.62
N GLU A 394 1.77 19.98 -7.52
CA GLU A 394 2.05 21.30 -6.98
C GLU A 394 3.55 21.55 -6.88
N SER A 395 3.99 22.79 -7.07
CA SER A 395 5.38 23.20 -6.96
C SER A 395 5.52 24.53 -6.26
N GLY A 396 6.62 24.69 -5.52
CA GLY A 396 6.93 25.90 -4.74
C GLY A 396 7.99 25.63 -3.67
N PRO A 397 8.31 26.62 -2.83
CA PRO A 397 9.09 26.36 -1.64
C PRO A 397 8.42 25.31 -0.74
N PRO A 398 9.20 24.47 0.00
CA PRO A 398 8.64 23.45 0.88
C PRO A 398 7.55 24.00 1.81
N GLY A 399 6.36 23.42 1.77
CA GLY A 399 5.19 23.86 2.52
C GLY A 399 4.42 25.04 1.92
N ARG A 400 4.83 25.58 0.77
CA ARG A 400 4.19 26.74 0.10
C ARG A 400 4.04 26.50 -1.38
N TRP A 401 3.29 25.46 -1.72
CA TRP A 401 3.09 25.05 -3.09
C TRP A 401 1.89 25.75 -3.74
N ARG A 402 1.88 25.69 -5.08
CA ARG A 402 0.74 26.03 -5.91
C ARG A 402 0.56 24.97 -6.99
N ALA A 403 -0.67 24.70 -7.36
CA ALA A 403 -0.98 23.77 -8.42
C ALA A 403 -0.37 24.25 -9.76
N ILE A 404 0.35 23.35 -10.41
CA ILE A 404 0.89 23.55 -11.76
C ILE A 404 0.15 22.69 -12.79
N THR A 405 -0.62 21.69 -12.35
CA THR A 405 -1.52 20.93 -13.20
C THR A 405 -2.98 21.24 -12.86
N ARG A 406 -3.89 20.89 -13.78
CA ARG A 406 -5.33 20.95 -13.61
C ARG A 406 -6.00 19.73 -14.25
N ILE A 407 -5.35 18.59 -14.10
CA ILE A 407 -5.74 17.32 -14.73
C ILE A 407 -7.12 16.89 -14.23
N ASN A 408 -7.37 17.06 -12.94
CA ASN A 408 -8.61 16.66 -12.26
C ASN A 408 -9.56 17.83 -11.94
N ALA A 409 -9.38 19.02 -12.56
CA ALA A 409 -10.16 20.20 -12.24
C ALA A 409 -11.69 20.04 -12.43
N ALA A 410 -12.11 19.12 -13.29
CA ALA A 410 -13.53 18.80 -13.54
C ALA A 410 -14.09 17.77 -12.57
N VAL A 411 -13.24 17.02 -11.87
CA VAL A 411 -13.66 15.96 -10.93
C VAL A 411 -14.36 16.58 -9.72
N ARG A 412 -15.44 15.94 -9.28
CA ARG A 412 -16.18 16.31 -8.08
C ARG A 412 -16.25 15.12 -7.14
N PRO A 413 -16.11 15.32 -5.82
CA PRO A 413 -16.31 14.26 -4.84
C PRO A 413 -17.69 13.65 -4.96
N ILE A 414 -17.77 12.32 -4.87
CA ILE A 414 -19.05 11.58 -4.81
C ILE A 414 -19.52 11.39 -3.38
N THR A 415 -18.71 11.76 -2.41
CA THR A 415 -18.96 11.62 -0.97
C THR A 415 -19.41 12.93 -0.36
N GLY A 416 -19.97 12.86 0.86
CA GLY A 416 -20.09 14.01 1.73
C GLY A 416 -18.77 14.37 2.42
N PRO A 417 -18.82 15.26 3.42
CA PRO A 417 -17.64 15.65 4.20
C PRO A 417 -16.97 14.47 4.88
N ALA A 418 -15.64 14.47 4.90
CA ALA A 418 -14.82 13.61 5.73
C ALA A 418 -14.27 14.41 6.92
N THR A 419 -14.47 13.91 8.13
CA THR A 419 -14.13 14.63 9.36
C THR A 419 -13.33 13.72 10.30
N ASN A 420 -12.21 14.20 10.81
CA ASN A 420 -11.48 13.51 11.85
C ASN A 420 -12.28 13.49 13.16
N LEU A 421 -12.47 12.28 13.70
CA LEU A 421 -13.02 12.05 15.04
C LEU A 421 -11.89 11.61 15.97
N TYR A 422 -12.04 12.00 17.23
CA TYR A 422 -11.10 11.62 18.29
C TYR A 422 -11.87 11.08 19.49
N TRP A 423 -11.33 10.02 20.10
CA TRP A 423 -11.90 9.43 21.31
C TRP A 423 -10.82 8.85 22.20
N THR A 424 -11.19 8.53 23.43
CA THR A 424 -10.32 7.84 24.36
C THR A 424 -10.73 6.38 24.46
N SER A 425 -9.75 5.48 24.39
CA SER A 425 -9.91 4.06 24.63
C SER A 425 -8.75 3.58 25.51
N ASP A 426 -9.06 3.04 26.68
CA ASP A 426 -8.06 2.80 27.73
C ASP A 426 -7.24 4.08 28.00
N GLN A 427 -5.90 4.01 27.90
CA GLN A 427 -5.01 5.15 28.10
C GLN A 427 -4.72 5.93 26.80
N PHE A 428 -5.19 5.45 25.64
CA PHE A 428 -4.85 6.04 24.35
C PHE A 428 -5.89 7.06 23.87
N LYS A 429 -5.41 8.09 23.19
CA LYS A 429 -6.24 8.90 22.29
C LYS A 429 -6.24 8.20 20.94
N VAL A 430 -7.39 7.88 20.42
CA VAL A 430 -7.55 7.22 19.13
C VAL A 430 -8.15 8.21 18.13
N GLN A 431 -7.72 8.13 16.90
CA GLN A 431 -8.23 8.95 15.80
C GLN A 431 -8.91 8.04 14.77
N GLY A 432 -9.89 8.56 14.06
CA GLY A 432 -10.47 7.95 12.88
C GLY A 432 -11.15 9.00 12.02
N MET A 433 -11.44 8.66 10.77
CA MET A 433 -12.14 9.52 9.84
C MET A 433 -13.59 9.05 9.68
N LEU A 434 -14.55 9.96 9.87
CA LEU A 434 -15.97 9.73 9.58
C LEU A 434 -16.33 10.40 8.26
N ILE A 435 -16.78 9.62 7.30
CA ILE A 435 -17.23 10.05 5.98
C ILE A 435 -18.76 10.07 6.01
N ALA A 436 -19.34 11.22 5.70
CA ALA A 436 -20.78 11.38 5.64
C ALA A 436 -21.31 11.06 4.23
N PRO A 437 -22.60 10.70 4.08
CA PRO A 437 -23.28 10.73 2.79
C PRO A 437 -23.26 12.14 2.16
N PRO A 438 -23.38 12.26 0.82
CA PRO A 438 -23.44 13.56 0.14
C PRO A 438 -24.59 14.47 0.63
N SER A 439 -25.66 13.86 1.13
CA SER A 439 -26.80 14.59 1.68
C SER A 439 -27.29 13.92 2.97
N VAL A 440 -27.35 14.72 4.05
CA VAL A 440 -27.87 14.29 5.35
C VAL A 440 -29.16 15.06 5.64
N ILE A 441 -30.29 14.33 5.67
CA ILE A 441 -31.62 14.89 5.91
C ILE A 441 -31.86 14.99 7.42
N PRO A 442 -32.22 16.16 7.96
CA PRO A 442 -32.52 16.30 9.37
C PRO A 442 -33.62 15.32 9.84
N GLY A 443 -33.38 14.66 10.98
CA GLY A 443 -34.31 13.68 11.56
C GLY A 443 -34.23 12.26 10.99
N ARG A 444 -33.58 12.06 9.85
CA ARG A 444 -33.33 10.72 9.31
C ARG A 444 -32.10 10.09 9.99
N ARG A 445 -32.14 8.78 10.27
CA ARG A 445 -30.99 7.99 10.70
C ARG A 445 -30.46 7.15 9.54
N TYR A 446 -29.16 6.96 9.52
CA TYR A 446 -28.41 6.33 8.43
C TYR A 446 -27.64 5.10 8.91
N PRO A 447 -27.42 4.09 8.07
CA PRO A 447 -26.53 3.00 8.40
C PRO A 447 -25.07 3.48 8.50
N LEU A 448 -24.25 2.74 9.25
CA LEU A 448 -22.82 2.95 9.38
C LEU A 448 -22.07 1.68 8.99
N VAL A 449 -21.08 1.80 8.14
CA VAL A 449 -20.10 0.74 7.91
C VAL A 449 -18.75 1.16 8.51
N VAL A 450 -18.17 0.30 9.34
CA VAL A 450 -16.79 0.47 9.82
C VAL A 450 -15.87 -0.14 8.77
N HIS A 451 -14.96 0.66 8.24
CA HIS A 451 -13.92 0.20 7.32
C HIS A 451 -12.59 0.13 8.06
N VAL A 452 -12.14 -1.07 8.39
CA VAL A 452 -10.87 -1.32 9.08
C VAL A 452 -9.77 -1.51 8.05
N HIS A 453 -8.69 -0.72 8.16
CA HIS A 453 -7.54 -0.79 7.26
C HIS A 453 -6.70 -2.07 7.49
N GLY A 454 -5.87 -2.41 6.50
CA GLY A 454 -4.87 -3.49 6.58
C GLY A 454 -3.60 -3.08 7.34
N GLY A 455 -2.64 -3.95 7.34
CA GLY A 455 -1.38 -3.79 8.07
C GLY A 455 -1.20 -4.90 9.09
N PRO A 456 -1.19 -4.66 10.42
CA PRO A 456 -1.85 -3.59 11.19
C PRO A 456 -1.12 -2.23 11.24
N ALA A 457 0.20 -2.21 11.03
CA ALA A 457 0.98 -0.99 10.97
C ALA A 457 0.73 -0.27 9.64
N GLY A 458 -0.22 0.63 9.64
CA GLY A 458 -0.73 1.43 8.54
C GLY A 458 -1.67 2.49 9.08
N ALA A 459 -2.41 3.17 8.23
CA ALA A 459 -3.43 4.13 8.66
C ALA A 459 -4.52 4.35 7.60
N ALA A 460 -5.66 4.85 8.04
CA ALA A 460 -6.68 5.42 7.16
C ALA A 460 -6.27 6.84 6.77
N TYR A 461 -5.54 6.96 5.66
CA TYR A 461 -5.07 8.25 5.14
C TYR A 461 -6.17 9.03 4.44
N PRO A 462 -6.11 10.38 4.44
CA PRO A 462 -7.09 11.25 3.77
C PRO A 462 -6.85 11.35 2.25
N LEU A 463 -6.83 10.21 1.57
CA LEU A 463 -6.64 10.11 0.13
C LEU A 463 -7.93 10.35 -0.64
N PHE A 464 -7.84 10.99 -1.81
CA PHE A 464 -8.97 11.10 -2.71
C PHE A 464 -9.33 9.72 -3.27
N PRO A 465 -10.61 9.33 -3.25
CA PRO A 465 -11.02 8.08 -3.87
C PRO A 465 -10.83 8.15 -5.39
N ALA A 466 -9.81 7.45 -5.88
CA ALA A 466 -9.37 7.53 -7.28
C ALA A 466 -9.39 6.18 -8.00
N SER A 467 -9.96 5.16 -7.37
CA SER A 467 -10.00 3.83 -7.95
C SER A 467 -11.26 3.08 -7.55
N PRO A 468 -11.65 2.06 -8.31
CA PRO A 468 -12.71 1.14 -7.89
C PRO A 468 -12.50 0.54 -6.51
N GLY A 469 -11.23 0.39 -6.02
CA GLY A 469 -10.91 -0.09 -4.67
C GLY A 469 -11.43 0.79 -3.52
N SER A 470 -11.91 2.01 -3.81
CA SER A 470 -12.44 2.95 -2.82
C SER A 470 -13.91 2.68 -2.48
N TYR A 471 -14.22 1.49 -1.99
CA TYR A 471 -15.60 1.10 -1.65
C TYR A 471 -16.23 1.98 -0.56
N ASP A 472 -15.44 2.60 0.29
CA ASP A 472 -15.88 3.58 1.29
C ASP A 472 -16.56 4.79 0.64
N ALA A 473 -16.02 5.28 -0.48
CA ALA A 473 -16.63 6.35 -1.24
C ALA A 473 -17.92 5.92 -1.91
N VAL A 474 -17.98 4.71 -2.46
CA VAL A 474 -19.20 4.17 -3.08
C VAL A 474 -20.28 3.98 -2.02
N LEU A 475 -19.98 3.41 -0.85
CA LEU A 475 -20.90 3.30 0.28
C LEU A 475 -21.44 4.68 0.70
N SER A 476 -20.57 5.66 0.87
CA SER A 476 -20.97 7.04 1.20
C SER A 476 -21.95 7.59 0.16
N SER A 477 -21.65 7.42 -1.13
CA SER A 477 -22.52 7.87 -2.23
C SER A 477 -23.90 7.22 -2.24
N GLN A 478 -24.03 6.01 -1.68
CA GLN A 478 -25.29 5.28 -1.54
C GLN A 478 -26.03 5.59 -0.21
N GLY A 479 -25.54 6.51 0.60
CA GLY A 479 -26.24 6.97 1.80
C GLY A 479 -25.74 6.34 3.10
N PHE A 480 -24.62 5.69 3.13
CA PHE A 480 -23.98 5.17 4.34
C PHE A 480 -23.04 6.20 4.97
N PHE A 481 -23.00 6.28 6.28
CA PHE A 481 -21.82 6.79 6.96
C PHE A 481 -20.73 5.71 6.91
N VAL A 482 -19.46 6.13 6.78
CA VAL A 482 -18.33 5.22 6.87
C VAL A 482 -17.36 5.72 7.93
N LEU A 483 -17.03 4.88 8.92
CA LEU A 483 -16.02 5.16 9.92
C LEU A 483 -14.75 4.39 9.56
N LYS A 484 -13.65 5.11 9.38
CA LYS A 484 -12.30 4.56 9.16
C LYS A 484 -11.47 4.82 10.43
N PRO A 485 -11.43 3.90 11.40
CA PRO A 485 -10.67 4.08 12.62
C PRO A 485 -9.19 3.79 12.39
N ASN A 486 -8.32 4.44 13.17
CA ASN A 486 -6.91 4.11 13.34
C ASN A 486 -6.71 3.57 14.77
N PRO A 487 -7.04 2.30 15.05
CA PRO A 487 -6.87 1.69 16.36
C PRO A 487 -5.39 1.58 16.74
N ARG A 488 -5.09 1.26 18.02
CA ARG A 488 -3.70 0.91 18.41
C ARG A 488 -3.14 -0.15 17.46
N GLY A 489 -1.86 -0.02 17.14
CA GLY A 489 -1.21 -0.74 16.05
C GLY A 489 -1.06 0.10 14.78
N SER A 490 -1.91 1.13 14.60
CA SER A 490 -1.84 2.05 13.45
C SER A 490 -0.73 3.08 13.60
N TYR A 491 -0.34 3.67 12.47
CA TYR A 491 0.53 4.84 12.41
C TYR A 491 -0.20 6.14 12.81
N GLY A 492 0.59 7.17 13.12
CA GLY A 492 0.12 8.53 13.32
C GLY A 492 0.04 8.99 14.77
N GLN A 493 0.50 8.19 15.73
CA GLN A 493 0.51 8.56 17.16
C GLN A 493 1.79 8.13 17.87
N GLY A 494 2.83 7.85 17.10
CA GLY A 494 4.16 7.46 17.56
C GLY A 494 4.33 5.97 17.82
N GLU A 495 5.58 5.54 17.91
CA GLU A 495 5.97 4.14 17.93
C GLU A 495 5.34 3.35 19.10
N ALA A 496 5.15 3.98 20.27
CA ALA A 496 4.50 3.34 21.42
C ALA A 496 3.03 2.97 21.14
N PHE A 497 2.32 3.74 20.33
CA PHE A 497 0.95 3.44 19.91
C PHE A 497 0.94 2.34 18.84
N THR A 498 1.89 2.39 17.90
CA THR A 498 2.03 1.37 16.86
C THR A 498 2.39 0.02 17.46
N GLN A 499 3.23 -0.04 18.50
CA GLN A 499 3.57 -1.28 19.21
C GLN A 499 2.50 -1.75 20.21
N ALA A 500 1.44 -0.98 20.45
CA ALA A 500 0.48 -1.28 21.52
C ALA A 500 -0.42 -2.49 21.23
N ASN A 501 -0.39 -3.06 20.04
CA ASN A 501 -1.06 -4.30 19.68
C ASN A 501 -0.14 -5.54 19.66
N VAL A 502 1.15 -5.37 19.97
CA VAL A 502 2.08 -6.50 20.10
C VAL A 502 1.59 -7.47 21.18
N LYS A 503 1.42 -8.74 20.81
CA LYS A 503 0.79 -9.80 21.65
C LYS A 503 -0.64 -9.48 22.11
N ASP A 504 -1.36 -8.57 21.42
CA ASP A 504 -2.72 -8.15 21.82
C ASP A 504 -3.69 -8.06 20.61
N PHE A 505 -3.37 -8.72 19.49
CA PHE A 505 -4.21 -8.72 18.30
C PHE A 505 -5.63 -9.16 18.59
N GLY A 506 -6.60 -8.34 18.18
CA GLY A 506 -8.02 -8.56 18.35
C GLY A 506 -8.60 -8.02 19.66
N TYR A 507 -7.78 -7.65 20.65
CA TYR A 507 -8.27 -7.24 21.97
C TYR A 507 -8.32 -5.72 22.14
N GLY A 508 -7.16 -5.07 22.22
CA GLY A 508 -7.07 -3.63 22.40
C GLY A 508 -7.58 -2.84 21.21
N ASP A 509 -7.18 -3.26 20.04
CA ASP A 509 -7.57 -2.70 18.74
C ASP A 509 -9.08 -2.79 18.49
N LEU A 510 -9.75 -3.92 18.82
CA LEU A 510 -11.20 -4.03 18.75
C LEU A 510 -11.89 -3.09 19.75
N ARG A 511 -11.35 -2.93 20.99
CA ARG A 511 -11.91 -1.96 21.94
C ARG A 511 -11.85 -0.54 21.39
N ASP A 512 -10.74 -0.18 20.73
CA ASP A 512 -10.58 1.12 20.10
C ASP A 512 -11.62 1.33 18.99
N ILE A 513 -11.84 0.33 18.14
CA ILE A 513 -12.83 0.37 17.06
C ILE A 513 -14.24 0.53 17.62
N LEU A 514 -14.63 -0.25 18.63
CA LEU A 514 -15.97 -0.19 19.23
C LEU A 514 -16.23 1.16 19.92
N ALA A 515 -15.23 1.74 20.59
CA ALA A 515 -15.30 3.09 21.14
C ALA A 515 -15.45 4.17 20.07
N GLY A 516 -14.82 3.95 18.90
CA GLY A 516 -15.01 4.79 17.71
C GLY A 516 -16.45 4.74 17.18
N VAL A 517 -17.05 3.54 17.12
CA VAL A 517 -18.46 3.37 16.76
C VAL A 517 -19.36 4.13 17.73
N ASP A 518 -19.11 4.04 19.04
CA ASP A 518 -19.88 4.78 20.04
C ASP A 518 -19.74 6.31 19.90
N THR A 519 -18.56 6.76 19.46
CA THR A 519 -18.32 8.17 19.17
C THR A 519 -19.07 8.62 17.91
N ALA A 520 -19.08 7.83 16.85
CA ALA A 520 -19.83 8.11 15.63
C ALA A 520 -21.35 8.17 15.89
N LEU A 521 -21.89 7.25 16.72
CA LEU A 521 -23.29 7.24 17.13
C LEU A 521 -23.72 8.52 17.90
N LYS A 522 -22.78 9.17 18.60
CA LYS A 522 -23.04 10.41 19.35
C LYS A 522 -22.89 11.66 18.47
N SER A 523 -22.00 11.61 17.46
CA SER A 523 -21.63 12.78 16.65
C SER A 523 -22.37 12.89 15.32
N ALA A 524 -23.03 11.82 14.87
CA ALA A 524 -23.74 11.78 13.60
C ALA A 524 -25.09 11.04 13.71
N PRO A 525 -26.05 11.28 12.80
CA PRO A 525 -27.37 10.64 12.83
C PRO A 525 -27.31 9.18 12.37
N VAL A 526 -26.46 8.38 12.99
CA VAL A 526 -26.29 6.95 12.72
C VAL A 526 -27.35 6.13 13.45
N ASP A 527 -27.84 5.08 12.80
CA ASP A 527 -28.77 4.11 13.38
C ASP A 527 -28.01 2.97 14.06
N PRO A 528 -28.09 2.81 15.39
CA PRO A 528 -27.38 1.74 16.10
C PRO A 528 -27.85 0.33 15.73
N ALA A 529 -29.01 0.18 15.07
CA ALA A 529 -29.53 -1.09 14.60
C ALA A 529 -28.98 -1.48 13.21
N ARG A 530 -28.31 -0.56 12.51
CA ARG A 530 -27.81 -0.74 11.14
C ARG A 530 -26.33 -0.49 11.04
N LEU A 531 -25.54 -1.32 11.77
CA LEU A 531 -24.07 -1.25 11.78
C LEU A 531 -23.49 -2.40 10.97
N GLY A 532 -22.56 -2.10 10.07
CA GLY A 532 -21.76 -3.06 9.31
C GLY A 532 -20.28 -2.91 9.60
N ILE A 533 -19.50 -3.92 9.25
CA ILE A 533 -18.04 -3.90 9.33
C ILE A 533 -17.43 -4.54 8.08
N ALA A 534 -16.38 -3.93 7.56
CA ALA A 534 -15.60 -4.45 6.44
C ALA A 534 -14.12 -4.15 6.63
N GLY A 535 -13.29 -4.93 6.00
CA GLY A 535 -11.87 -4.69 5.91
C GLY A 535 -11.17 -5.68 4.98
N TRP A 536 -9.94 -5.35 4.64
CA TRP A 536 -9.06 -6.14 3.79
C TRP A 536 -7.79 -6.49 4.55
N SER A 537 -7.20 -7.69 4.31
CA SER A 537 -5.96 -8.09 4.97
C SER A 537 -6.15 -8.17 6.50
N TYR A 538 -5.34 -7.48 7.28
CA TYR A 538 -5.57 -7.33 8.73
C TYR A 538 -6.97 -6.77 9.05
N GLY A 539 -7.50 -5.86 8.23
CA GLY A 539 -8.89 -5.40 8.35
C GLY A 539 -9.91 -6.50 8.13
N GLY A 540 -9.62 -7.45 7.24
CA GLY A 540 -10.40 -8.68 7.04
C GLY A 540 -10.35 -9.60 8.26
N TYR A 541 -9.15 -9.78 8.84
CA TYR A 541 -8.97 -10.45 10.13
C TYR A 541 -9.81 -9.77 11.23
N MET A 542 -9.67 -8.47 11.39
CA MET A 542 -10.41 -7.72 12.40
C MET A 542 -11.92 -7.81 12.20
N THR A 543 -12.39 -7.85 10.95
CA THR A 543 -13.79 -8.12 10.62
C THR A 543 -14.20 -9.49 11.13
N MET A 544 -13.48 -10.56 10.76
CA MET A 544 -13.76 -11.94 11.24
C MET A 544 -13.70 -12.03 12.78
N TRP A 545 -12.69 -11.41 13.38
CA TRP A 545 -12.51 -11.37 14.83
C TRP A 545 -13.65 -10.67 15.54
N ALA A 546 -14.03 -9.47 15.09
CA ALA A 546 -15.10 -8.69 15.71
C ALA A 546 -16.42 -9.48 15.78
N LEU A 547 -16.74 -10.26 14.73
CA LEU A 547 -17.95 -11.09 14.71
C LEU A 547 -17.94 -12.22 15.75
N THR A 548 -16.77 -12.65 16.18
CA THR A 548 -16.66 -13.65 17.27
C THR A 548 -16.80 -13.02 18.66
N GLN A 549 -16.63 -11.69 18.79
CA GLN A 549 -16.57 -10.98 20.08
C GLN A 549 -17.79 -10.10 20.35
N THR A 550 -18.56 -9.72 19.32
CA THR A 550 -19.73 -8.83 19.48
C THR A 550 -20.82 -9.12 18.46
N THR A 551 -22.07 -8.85 18.83
CA THR A 551 -23.26 -8.99 17.97
C THR A 551 -23.77 -7.63 17.44
N ARG A 552 -22.98 -6.57 17.59
CA ARG A 552 -23.36 -5.20 17.17
C ARG A 552 -23.53 -5.08 15.66
N PHE A 553 -22.68 -5.75 14.90
CA PHE A 553 -22.69 -5.70 13.44
C PHE A 553 -23.76 -6.62 12.84
N LYS A 554 -24.52 -6.12 11.86
CA LYS A 554 -25.63 -6.83 11.21
C LYS A 554 -25.27 -7.37 9.83
N ALA A 555 -24.17 -6.90 9.26
CA ALA A 555 -23.58 -7.38 8.03
C ALA A 555 -22.06 -7.21 8.07
N ALA A 556 -21.33 -8.07 7.39
CA ALA A 556 -19.89 -7.99 7.34
C ALA A 556 -19.34 -8.39 5.97
N VAL A 557 -18.19 -7.80 5.60
CA VAL A 557 -17.41 -8.20 4.42
C VAL A 557 -15.96 -8.37 4.83
N ALA A 558 -15.44 -9.59 4.73
CA ALA A 558 -14.07 -9.94 5.07
C ALA A 558 -13.30 -10.25 3.78
N GLY A 559 -12.46 -9.30 3.35
CA GLY A 559 -11.61 -9.42 2.18
C GLY A 559 -10.20 -9.87 2.57
N ALA A 560 -9.65 -10.89 1.91
CA ALA A 560 -8.31 -11.43 2.15
C ALA A 560 -7.96 -11.52 3.65
N GLY A 561 -8.93 -11.96 4.49
CA GLY A 561 -8.82 -11.93 5.94
C GLY A 561 -8.17 -13.20 6.50
N LEU A 562 -7.46 -13.04 7.61
CA LEU A 562 -6.82 -14.14 8.34
C LEU A 562 -7.81 -14.73 9.33
N SER A 563 -8.11 -16.01 9.19
CA SER A 563 -9.08 -16.73 10.05
C SER A 563 -8.42 -17.49 11.19
N ASP A 564 -7.21 -18.02 10.95
CA ASP A 564 -6.46 -18.80 11.93
C ASP A 564 -4.94 -18.52 11.81
N TRP A 565 -4.40 -17.83 12.79
CA TRP A 565 -2.99 -17.48 12.83
C TRP A 565 -2.06 -18.71 12.87
N LEU A 566 -2.52 -19.86 13.38
CA LEU A 566 -1.74 -21.10 13.39
C LEU A 566 -1.54 -21.66 11.99
N SER A 567 -2.63 -21.80 11.22
CA SER A 567 -2.57 -22.30 9.84
C SER A 567 -1.95 -21.28 8.90
N TYR A 568 -2.18 -19.99 9.16
CA TYR A 568 -1.63 -18.90 8.37
C TYR A 568 -0.10 -18.88 8.42
N TYR A 569 0.52 -19.08 9.60
CA TYR A 569 1.98 -19.06 9.75
C TYR A 569 2.69 -20.00 8.77
N GLY A 570 2.17 -21.19 8.55
CA GLY A 570 2.80 -22.19 7.67
C GLY A 570 2.32 -22.18 6.22
N THR A 571 1.48 -21.22 5.82
CA THR A 571 0.88 -21.22 4.47
C THR A 571 1.09 -19.91 3.70
N ASN A 572 1.57 -18.85 4.34
CA ASN A 572 1.94 -17.61 3.67
C ASN A 572 3.44 -17.61 3.25
N ASN A 573 3.83 -16.63 2.45
CA ASN A 573 5.21 -16.47 1.99
C ASN A 573 5.99 -15.36 2.73
N ILE A 574 5.46 -14.91 3.89
CA ILE A 574 6.02 -13.76 4.63
C ILE A 574 5.97 -13.99 6.14
N ASP A 575 6.13 -15.24 6.61
CA ASP A 575 5.91 -15.61 8.02
C ASP A 575 6.83 -14.89 9.01
N THR A 576 7.97 -14.36 8.58
CA THR A 576 8.90 -13.61 9.43
C THR A 576 8.31 -12.33 10.02
N TRP A 577 7.31 -11.69 9.37
CA TRP A 577 6.68 -10.48 9.90
C TRP A 577 5.96 -10.69 11.23
N MET A 578 5.52 -11.92 11.49
CA MET A 578 4.73 -12.23 12.68
C MET A 578 5.58 -12.28 13.95
N ILE A 579 6.87 -12.57 13.84
CA ILE A 579 7.77 -12.74 15.00
C ILE A 579 7.79 -11.49 15.90
N PRO A 580 8.00 -10.26 15.41
CA PRO A 580 7.97 -9.06 16.26
C PRO A 580 6.61 -8.80 16.90
N TYR A 581 5.51 -9.21 16.28
CA TYR A 581 4.16 -9.01 16.81
C TYR A 581 3.75 -10.07 17.84
N PHE A 582 4.05 -11.35 17.60
CA PHE A 582 3.70 -12.45 18.52
C PHE A 582 4.80 -12.76 19.52
N GLY A 583 6.04 -12.33 19.27
CA GLY A 583 7.19 -12.48 20.15
C GLY A 583 7.86 -13.86 20.10
N ALA A 584 7.36 -14.78 19.29
CA ALA A 584 7.91 -16.10 19.05
C ALA A 584 7.33 -16.67 17.76
N SER A 585 7.97 -17.72 17.20
CA SER A 585 7.36 -18.51 16.13
C SER A 585 6.16 -19.32 16.63
N VAL A 586 5.30 -19.75 15.71
CA VAL A 586 4.18 -20.66 16.06
C VAL A 586 4.67 -22.00 16.65
N TYR A 587 5.89 -22.41 16.30
CA TYR A 587 6.50 -23.65 16.78
C TYR A 587 6.98 -23.53 18.24
N ASP A 588 7.33 -22.32 18.68
CA ASP A 588 7.83 -22.04 20.03
C ASP A 588 6.71 -21.69 21.01
N ASP A 589 5.72 -20.86 20.57
CA ASP A 589 4.54 -20.50 21.39
C ASP A 589 3.26 -20.45 20.55
N PRO A 590 2.64 -21.60 20.26
CA PRO A 590 1.39 -21.63 19.48
C PRO A 590 0.21 -20.96 20.19
N LYS A 591 0.24 -20.80 21.52
CA LYS A 591 -0.90 -20.28 22.29
C LYS A 591 -1.14 -18.79 22.05
N VAL A 592 -0.08 -18.01 21.81
CA VAL A 592 -0.22 -16.59 21.51
C VAL A 592 -0.95 -16.37 20.17
N TYR A 593 -0.78 -17.29 19.24
CA TYR A 593 -1.47 -17.32 17.95
C TYR A 593 -2.93 -17.78 18.09
N GLU A 594 -3.15 -18.94 18.75
CA GLU A 594 -4.46 -19.54 18.96
C GLU A 594 -5.46 -18.56 19.60
N ARG A 595 -5.05 -17.86 20.66
CA ARG A 595 -5.94 -16.94 21.37
C ARG A 595 -6.43 -15.76 20.55
N SER A 596 -5.69 -15.38 19.48
CA SER A 596 -6.03 -14.29 18.56
C SER A 596 -6.69 -14.78 17.26
N SER A 597 -6.89 -16.09 17.10
CA SER A 597 -7.47 -16.70 15.91
C SER A 597 -9.00 -16.68 15.94
N PRO A 598 -9.68 -16.06 14.95
CA PRO A 598 -11.14 -16.10 14.82
C PRO A 598 -11.73 -17.52 14.88
N MET A 599 -11.04 -18.50 14.26
CA MET A 599 -11.49 -19.89 14.23
C MET A 599 -11.65 -20.51 15.62
N THR A 600 -10.85 -20.09 16.60
CA THR A 600 -10.98 -20.53 18.01
C THR A 600 -12.37 -20.22 18.58
N PHE A 601 -12.98 -19.13 18.14
CA PHE A 601 -14.25 -18.60 18.64
C PHE A 601 -15.38 -18.61 17.60
N ILE A 602 -15.22 -19.34 16.51
CA ILE A 602 -16.10 -19.30 15.33
C ILE A 602 -17.57 -19.60 15.64
N LYS A 603 -17.85 -20.38 16.67
CA LYS A 603 -19.22 -20.71 17.10
C LYS A 603 -20.05 -19.50 17.56
N ASN A 604 -19.40 -18.40 17.89
CA ASN A 604 -20.06 -17.16 18.32
C ASN A 604 -20.55 -16.30 17.13
N VAL A 605 -20.18 -16.64 15.90
CA VAL A 605 -20.55 -15.85 14.72
C VAL A 605 -21.96 -16.16 14.29
N HIS A 606 -22.78 -15.11 14.14
CA HIS A 606 -24.17 -15.16 13.67
C HIS A 606 -24.45 -14.15 12.54
N THR A 607 -23.53 -13.24 12.29
CA THR A 607 -23.70 -12.13 11.33
C THR A 607 -23.54 -12.63 9.90
N PRO A 608 -24.46 -12.28 8.97
CA PRO A 608 -24.28 -12.53 7.55
C PRO A 608 -22.95 -11.98 7.06
N THR A 609 -22.12 -12.80 6.42
CA THR A 609 -20.75 -12.45 6.05
C THR A 609 -20.44 -12.80 4.60
N LEU A 610 -20.02 -11.82 3.81
CA LEU A 610 -19.39 -12.00 2.51
C LEU A 610 -17.88 -12.18 2.71
N VAL A 611 -17.32 -13.22 2.15
CA VAL A 611 -15.88 -13.51 2.16
C VAL A 611 -15.33 -13.35 0.76
N VAL A 612 -14.17 -12.71 0.60
CA VAL A 612 -13.59 -12.38 -0.72
C VAL A 612 -12.08 -12.65 -0.69
N GLY A 613 -11.53 -13.17 -1.79
CA GLY A 613 -10.07 -13.32 -1.92
C GLY A 613 -9.61 -13.66 -3.33
N GLY A 614 -8.34 -13.39 -3.62
CA GLY A 614 -7.63 -13.81 -4.83
C GLY A 614 -7.07 -15.23 -4.67
N ASP A 615 -7.11 -16.06 -5.72
CA ASP A 615 -6.64 -17.45 -5.64
C ASP A 615 -5.11 -17.58 -5.64
N ARG A 616 -4.39 -16.46 -5.88
CA ARG A 616 -2.92 -16.39 -5.98
C ARG A 616 -2.30 -15.45 -4.96
N ASP A 617 -3.04 -15.17 -3.89
CA ASP A 617 -2.57 -14.34 -2.80
C ASP A 617 -1.43 -15.04 -2.05
N ALA A 618 -0.24 -14.42 -2.09
CA ALA A 618 0.97 -14.90 -1.42
C ALA A 618 1.04 -14.44 0.04
N GLU A 619 0.38 -13.31 0.33
CA GLU A 619 0.41 -12.67 1.64
C GLU A 619 -0.64 -13.28 2.55
N VAL A 620 -1.89 -13.36 2.09
CA VAL A 620 -2.98 -14.03 2.83
C VAL A 620 -3.56 -15.15 1.95
N PRO A 621 -3.02 -16.35 2.05
CA PRO A 621 -3.44 -17.47 1.22
C PRO A 621 -4.94 -17.69 1.27
N ILE A 622 -5.54 -17.93 0.10
CA ILE A 622 -6.99 -18.11 -0.07
C ILE A 622 -7.58 -19.20 0.85
N THR A 623 -6.74 -20.10 1.37
CA THR A 623 -7.13 -21.13 2.34
C THR A 623 -7.70 -20.55 3.64
N GLN A 624 -7.25 -19.35 4.05
CA GLN A 624 -7.78 -18.62 5.20
C GLN A 624 -9.26 -18.25 5.00
N SER A 625 -9.60 -17.81 3.80
CA SER A 625 -10.99 -17.52 3.40
C SER A 625 -11.83 -18.80 3.30
N TYR A 626 -11.26 -19.88 2.74
CA TYR A 626 -11.95 -21.17 2.65
C TYR A 626 -12.33 -21.75 4.01
N GLU A 627 -11.42 -21.78 4.97
CA GLU A 627 -11.70 -22.38 6.28
C GLU A 627 -12.76 -21.58 7.07
N TYR A 628 -12.71 -20.24 7.00
CA TYR A 628 -13.70 -19.38 7.64
C TYR A 628 -15.09 -19.57 7.02
N TRP A 629 -15.20 -19.48 5.70
CA TRP A 629 -16.46 -19.67 4.98
C TRP A 629 -17.06 -21.06 5.20
N ASN A 630 -16.27 -22.14 5.13
CA ASN A 630 -16.72 -23.49 5.40
C ASN A 630 -17.30 -23.63 6.82
N ALA A 631 -16.63 -23.05 7.81
CA ALA A 631 -17.09 -23.06 9.19
C ALA A 631 -18.45 -22.36 9.33
N LEU A 632 -18.61 -21.16 8.74
CA LEU A 632 -19.88 -20.42 8.73
C LEU A 632 -21.01 -21.23 8.10
N GLN A 633 -20.76 -21.87 6.94
CA GLN A 633 -21.75 -22.75 6.31
C GLN A 633 -22.18 -23.91 7.20
N ARG A 634 -21.22 -24.57 7.86
CA ARG A 634 -21.51 -25.70 8.78
C ARG A 634 -22.28 -25.26 10.00
N LEU A 635 -22.10 -24.01 10.45
CA LEU A 635 -22.83 -23.42 11.57
C LEU A 635 -24.19 -22.83 11.16
N GLY A 636 -24.55 -22.88 9.86
CA GLY A 636 -25.81 -22.34 9.35
C GLY A 636 -25.85 -20.82 9.30
N VAL A 637 -24.72 -20.15 9.35
CA VAL A 637 -24.62 -18.69 9.21
C VAL A 637 -24.71 -18.32 7.71
N ARG A 638 -25.51 -17.30 7.39
CA ARG A 638 -25.63 -16.80 6.01
C ARG A 638 -24.27 -16.27 5.55
N THR A 639 -23.73 -16.86 4.49
CA THR A 639 -22.42 -16.50 3.96
C THR A 639 -22.31 -16.76 2.47
N GLU A 640 -21.53 -15.95 1.79
CA GLU A 640 -21.09 -16.15 0.43
C GLU A 640 -19.57 -16.04 0.37
N PHE A 641 -18.94 -16.75 -0.58
CA PHE A 641 -17.52 -16.65 -0.82
C PHE A 641 -17.25 -16.42 -2.30
N VAL A 642 -16.51 -15.36 -2.59
CA VAL A 642 -16.15 -14.98 -3.96
C VAL A 642 -14.65 -15.11 -4.12
N VAL A 643 -14.23 -15.90 -5.11
CA VAL A 643 -12.82 -16.14 -5.45
C VAL A 643 -12.54 -15.49 -6.80
N TYR A 644 -11.48 -14.69 -6.88
CA TYR A 644 -11.04 -14.07 -8.11
C TYR A 644 -9.81 -14.80 -8.67
N PRO A 645 -9.97 -15.48 -9.83
CA PRO A 645 -8.87 -16.23 -10.43
C PRO A 645 -7.74 -15.33 -10.93
N ASP A 646 -6.51 -15.76 -10.69
CA ASP A 646 -5.28 -15.08 -11.08
C ASP A 646 -5.04 -13.70 -10.39
N GLU A 647 -5.81 -13.38 -9.37
CA GLU A 647 -5.58 -12.21 -8.53
C GLU A 647 -4.78 -12.57 -7.27
N GLY A 648 -3.91 -11.64 -6.86
CA GLY A 648 -3.11 -11.71 -5.64
C GLY A 648 -3.78 -11.04 -4.45
N HIS A 649 -2.94 -10.49 -3.56
CA HIS A 649 -3.42 -9.74 -2.39
C HIS A 649 -4.15 -8.45 -2.80
N PHE A 650 -3.69 -7.78 -3.86
CA PHE A 650 -4.41 -6.73 -4.58
C PHE A 650 -4.93 -7.25 -5.92
N PHE A 651 -6.05 -6.68 -6.37
CA PHE A 651 -6.65 -7.00 -7.64
C PHE A 651 -6.18 -6.01 -8.70
N PHE A 652 -5.67 -6.52 -9.80
CA PHE A 652 -5.15 -5.71 -10.91
C PHE A 652 -6.10 -5.65 -12.08
N LYS A 653 -6.98 -6.64 -12.26
CA LYS A 653 -7.98 -6.62 -13.33
C LYS A 653 -9.10 -5.65 -12.94
N HIS A 654 -9.35 -4.68 -13.81
CA HIS A 654 -10.37 -3.67 -13.59
C HIS A 654 -11.76 -4.26 -13.37
N GLU A 655 -12.13 -5.29 -14.13
CA GLU A 655 -13.40 -6.01 -14.00
C GLU A 655 -13.57 -6.64 -12.61
N ASP A 656 -12.52 -7.23 -12.07
CA ASP A 656 -12.54 -7.84 -10.74
C ASP A 656 -12.66 -6.78 -9.64
N GLN A 657 -11.98 -5.64 -9.80
CA GLN A 657 -12.12 -4.49 -8.90
C GLN A 657 -13.55 -3.93 -8.88
N VAL A 658 -14.19 -3.81 -10.03
CA VAL A 658 -15.59 -3.35 -10.15
C VAL A 658 -16.55 -4.37 -9.54
N ASP A 659 -16.37 -5.67 -9.82
CA ASP A 659 -17.25 -6.72 -9.31
C ASP A 659 -17.17 -6.83 -7.78
N VAL A 660 -15.98 -6.83 -7.18
CA VAL A 660 -15.82 -6.93 -5.72
C VAL A 660 -16.53 -5.80 -5.00
N ILE A 661 -16.44 -4.57 -5.50
CA ILE A 661 -17.10 -3.42 -4.88
C ILE A 661 -18.60 -3.48 -5.04
N THR A 662 -19.07 -3.85 -6.23
CA THR A 662 -20.50 -4.02 -6.50
C THR A 662 -21.11 -5.03 -5.53
N ARG A 663 -20.46 -6.18 -5.32
CA ARG A 663 -20.90 -7.20 -4.35
C ARG A 663 -20.85 -6.70 -2.91
N LEU A 664 -19.76 -6.02 -2.52
CA LEU A 664 -19.60 -5.48 -1.18
C LEU A 664 -20.70 -4.48 -0.83
N VAL A 665 -20.92 -3.50 -1.71
CA VAL A 665 -21.96 -2.49 -1.51
C VAL A 665 -23.36 -3.12 -1.53
N GLY A 666 -23.62 -4.04 -2.47
CA GLY A 666 -24.88 -4.78 -2.54
C GLY A 666 -25.14 -5.63 -1.29
N TRP A 667 -24.09 -6.22 -0.66
CA TRP A 667 -24.21 -6.96 0.59
C TRP A 667 -24.69 -6.05 1.74
N PHE A 668 -24.08 -4.88 1.90
CA PHE A 668 -24.52 -3.93 2.92
C PHE A 668 -25.90 -3.35 2.65
N ASP A 669 -26.23 -3.05 1.39
CA ASP A 669 -27.56 -2.61 1.00
C ASP A 669 -28.64 -3.63 1.37
N GLN A 670 -28.38 -4.91 1.08
CA GLN A 670 -29.29 -6.01 1.39
C GLN A 670 -29.58 -6.17 2.89
N TYR A 671 -28.57 -6.00 3.74
CA TYR A 671 -28.69 -6.34 5.16
C TYR A 671 -28.85 -5.11 6.08
N LEU A 672 -28.46 -3.92 5.63
CA LEU A 672 -28.52 -2.68 6.42
C LEU A 672 -29.59 -1.69 5.94
N GLU A 673 -30.11 -1.86 4.72
CA GLU A 673 -31.21 -1.07 4.16
C GLU A 673 -32.41 -1.98 3.76
N PRO A 674 -32.91 -2.88 4.62
CA PRO A 674 -33.98 -3.79 4.24
C PRO A 674 -35.26 -2.99 4.01
N GLY A 675 -35.76 -2.99 2.79
CA GLY A 675 -37.08 -2.43 2.46
C GLY A 675 -37.09 -0.99 1.99
N ALA A 676 -35.99 -0.46 1.41
CA ALA A 676 -36.02 0.78 0.63
C ALA A 676 -36.76 0.59 -0.71
#